data_24281618bd4448c0ef3f9b44a72a6ab6
#
_entry.id   24281618bd4448c0ef3f9b44a72a6ab6
#
_cell.length_a   1.000
_cell.length_b   1.000
_cell.length_c   1.000
_cell.angle_alpha   90.00
_cell.angle_beta   90.00
_cell.angle_gamma   90.00
#
_symmetry.space_group_name_H-M   'P 1'
#
loop_
_entity.id
_entity.type
_entity.pdbx_description
1 polymer ?
#
loop_
_entity_poly.entity_id
_entity_poly.type
_entity_poly.pdbx_seq_one_letter_code
_entity_poly.pdbx_strand_id
1 'polypeptide(L)'
;MRKRIVSVLLILALFHQSFMTASAESETSLTREEIDNVLWGYTIDPSIPTFGEYKSANPSNRPDKAYNIDAADFSRYLEGDEAAEPEIMSGYMGMDGDSVLTSENSVIEYEIYIEEAGLYDISLLYYPVEGKSSAIQRSFFVSGVLPYRELALIEFARIWQNAIAKQVTEPGYVALVWEKDNQGNDLKPRMFESPEWINSYLRDVDGYITSRLPVYFEAGLNTLTIAALREPMLLRGISLDNPPPPVAYADYKAAHDKAGAEPVSGVSVELQGQYAIRTSSQMLYPVQDSSSPALTPVSPRLLLNNTIGGHSWRFSGQWVEWDFSVPESGYYSIGLNVRQNFRRGAYTSRKISINGEVPFLEMEDYLFAYSQNWRNETLSDSDNEPFLFYIEAGVINTLRFETVLGSFAEVISEVRESIYELNSIYRKIIRLTGVKPDRYRDYQIERSLPELKGEMEAVRDRIEQAINEIRRIDTRGGGQERVLVAMRDLLNTLINNPERFARVLETYKASVRACGTWLNEAMLQPLQLDAVQISAPDVEHKLRNNSIFHRIWFELSRLFFSFFIDYSRIGNVSDSDEGDTITLWVGSGRDQANVIKSLIDERFTYDTGINVNVMLVDMSTLLQATLAGQGPDVALQVAGDLPMNFGLRNAVTDLSRFEDLPEIRERFDPSAMVPFEFNGATYALPETQSFPMLFYRKDILAELGLEVPRTWDDVKIAMAVLANDMMEFGMLPNELLFATLLFQNGGEYYNEDASRSALDSEEGINAFKIYTEFYTDYKLDRSTSVEERFRTGEAPMIIADYTTYNNFQVSAPDLRGMWGFAPVPATIQPDGTLNGVAASHSGACIIMEMSNKEASWEFLKWWTSTETQVMFGREMESLMGSAARVPTANLEAFSMLPWPAADYAALREQFSRIRGIPQVPGGYFSFRNVNNAFYSVTTPFEELPARARIERSPREELTDKVILINDEIRYKRSIFGLPLYGE
;
A
#
# COMPACT_ATOMS: atom_id res chain seq x y z
N MET A 1 -17.39 23.34 -33.23
CA MET A 1 -17.03 21.94 -33.11
C MET A 1 -16.25 21.38 -34.32
N ARG A 2 -16.72 21.38 -35.56
CA ARG A 2 -15.97 20.82 -36.73
C ARG A 2 -14.57 21.43 -37.03
N LYS A 3 -14.27 22.69 -36.63
CA LYS A 3 -12.94 23.28 -36.85
C LYS A 3 -11.88 22.97 -35.78
N ARG A 4 -12.28 22.53 -34.56
CA ARG A 4 -11.34 22.14 -33.52
C ARG A 4 -10.92 20.67 -33.59
N ILE A 5 -11.81 19.79 -34.06
CA ILE A 5 -11.49 18.39 -34.35
C ILE A 5 -10.48 18.28 -35.51
N VAL A 6 -10.53 19.17 -36.48
CA VAL A 6 -9.57 19.23 -37.60
C VAL A 6 -8.18 19.72 -37.11
N SER A 7 -8.10 20.54 -36.06
CA SER A 7 -6.80 21.00 -35.53
C SER A 7 -6.10 19.92 -34.69
N VAL A 8 -6.84 19.14 -33.91
CA VAL A 8 -6.28 18.02 -33.13
C VAL A 8 -5.89 16.86 -34.07
N LEU A 9 -6.67 16.57 -35.10
CA LEU A 9 -6.33 15.60 -36.15
C LEU A 9 -5.18 16.08 -37.04
N LEU A 10 -4.97 17.40 -37.19
CA LEU A 10 -3.81 17.95 -37.91
C LEU A 10 -2.54 17.95 -37.06
N ILE A 11 -2.62 18.08 -35.74
CA ILE A 11 -1.48 17.93 -34.83
C ILE A 11 -1.07 16.46 -34.71
N LEU A 12 -2.04 15.54 -34.59
CA LEU A 12 -1.79 14.11 -34.63
C LEU A 12 -1.29 13.63 -36.00
N ALA A 13 -1.77 14.24 -37.11
CA ALA A 13 -1.28 13.94 -38.45
C ALA A 13 0.11 14.57 -38.74
N LEU A 14 0.46 15.68 -38.10
CA LEU A 14 1.80 16.27 -38.19
C LEU A 14 2.81 15.47 -37.35
N PHE A 15 2.43 14.93 -36.24
CA PHE A 15 3.26 13.95 -35.49
C PHE A 15 3.40 12.65 -36.30
N HIS A 16 2.34 12.15 -36.94
CA HIS A 16 2.42 10.96 -37.80
C HIS A 16 3.19 11.19 -39.10
N GLN A 17 3.19 12.40 -39.67
CA GLN A 17 3.99 12.74 -40.87
C GLN A 17 5.44 13.08 -40.59
N SER A 18 5.80 13.51 -39.38
CA SER A 18 7.20 13.66 -38.98
C SER A 18 7.91 12.31 -38.79
N PHE A 19 7.17 11.24 -38.54
CA PHE A 19 7.68 9.86 -38.47
C PHE A 19 7.84 9.15 -39.85
N MET A 20 7.29 9.73 -40.93
CA MET A 20 7.36 9.05 -42.26
C MET A 20 8.37 9.62 -43.27
N THR A 21 9.24 10.56 -42.88
CA THR A 21 10.25 11.13 -43.80
C THR A 21 11.66 11.18 -43.22
N ALA A 22 12.00 10.38 -42.20
CA ALA A 22 13.36 10.05 -41.85
C ALA A 22 13.67 8.65 -42.44
N SER A 23 14.70 8.60 -43.28
CA SER A 23 15.23 7.40 -43.91
C SER A 23 15.44 6.27 -42.93
N ALA A 24 15.04 5.07 -43.35
CA ALA A 24 15.16 3.79 -42.70
C ALA A 24 16.50 3.52 -41.99
N GLU A 25 16.57 3.81 -40.77
CA GLU A 25 17.16 3.08 -39.64
C GLU A 25 16.19 3.32 -38.52
N SER A 26 15.30 2.35 -38.23
CA SER A 26 14.31 2.44 -37.17
C SER A 26 15.05 2.31 -35.85
N GLU A 27 15.29 3.39 -35.18
CA GLU A 27 15.60 3.38 -33.77
C GLU A 27 14.36 2.87 -33.01
N THR A 28 14.34 1.56 -32.75
CA THR A 28 13.33 0.91 -31.89
C THR A 28 13.64 1.07 -30.41
N SER A 29 14.70 1.78 -30.11
CA SER A 29 15.28 1.97 -28.76
C SER A 29 14.67 3.17 -28.09
N LEU A 30 14.01 2.95 -26.92
CA LEU A 30 13.37 3.99 -26.11
C LEU A 30 14.35 4.64 -25.15
N THR A 31 14.27 5.97 -24.96
CA THR A 31 14.89 6.67 -23.85
C THR A 31 14.14 6.41 -22.53
N ARG A 32 14.74 6.70 -21.39
CA ARG A 32 14.05 6.59 -20.10
C ARG A 32 12.86 7.53 -20.02
N GLU A 33 13.00 8.77 -20.51
CA GLU A 33 11.91 9.74 -20.55
C GLU A 33 10.73 9.25 -21.40
N GLU A 34 10.97 8.63 -22.54
CA GLU A 34 9.90 8.06 -23.37
C GLU A 34 9.19 6.89 -22.68
N ILE A 35 9.95 6.01 -22.00
CA ILE A 35 9.39 4.93 -21.18
C ILE A 35 8.51 5.51 -20.08
N ASP A 36 8.99 6.48 -19.31
CA ASP A 36 8.25 7.10 -18.22
C ASP A 36 6.98 7.79 -18.72
N ASN A 37 7.00 8.41 -19.90
CA ASN A 37 5.83 8.99 -20.54
C ASN A 37 4.79 7.92 -20.91
N VAL A 38 5.21 6.78 -21.47
CA VAL A 38 4.31 5.65 -21.76
C VAL A 38 3.72 5.12 -20.45
N LEU A 39 4.55 4.90 -19.43
CA LEU A 39 4.11 4.39 -18.13
C LEU A 39 3.22 5.39 -17.36
N TRP A 40 3.38 6.68 -17.60
CA TRP A 40 2.46 7.67 -17.05
C TRP A 40 1.05 7.52 -17.65
N GLY A 41 0.96 7.20 -18.95
CA GLY A 41 -0.29 7.21 -19.70
C GLY A 41 -0.89 5.83 -20.00
N TYR A 42 -0.23 4.70 -19.68
CA TYR A 42 -0.60 3.37 -20.18
C TYR A 42 -2.06 2.93 -19.86
N THR A 43 -2.63 3.45 -18.78
CA THR A 43 -4.02 3.12 -18.40
C THR A 43 -5.07 3.94 -19.14
N ILE A 44 -4.69 5.13 -19.63
CA ILE A 44 -5.60 6.09 -20.27
C ILE A 44 -5.42 6.16 -21.78
N ASP A 45 -4.28 5.71 -22.31
CA ASP A 45 -4.01 5.67 -23.75
C ASP A 45 -4.81 4.52 -24.41
N PRO A 46 -5.79 4.83 -25.28
CA PRO A 46 -6.59 3.81 -25.93
C PRO A 46 -5.80 3.00 -26.97
N SER A 47 -4.60 3.44 -27.36
CA SER A 47 -3.74 2.70 -28.28
C SER A 47 -3.03 1.53 -27.60
N ILE A 48 -2.92 1.53 -26.26
CA ILE A 48 -2.33 0.44 -25.48
C ILE A 48 -3.45 -0.52 -25.07
N PRO A 49 -3.52 -1.73 -25.67
CA PRO A 49 -4.59 -2.67 -25.41
C PRO A 49 -4.47 -3.30 -24.01
N THR A 50 -5.55 -3.86 -23.53
CA THR A 50 -5.54 -4.84 -22.44
C THR A 50 -4.98 -6.18 -22.96
N PHE A 51 -4.55 -7.08 -22.06
CA PHE A 51 -4.12 -8.42 -22.43
C PHE A 51 -5.18 -9.18 -23.26
N GLY A 52 -6.46 -9.06 -22.88
CA GLY A 52 -7.57 -9.71 -23.63
C GLY A 52 -7.70 -9.22 -25.06
N GLU A 53 -7.62 -7.91 -25.28
CA GLU A 53 -7.63 -7.29 -26.60
C GLU A 53 -6.39 -7.68 -27.41
N TYR A 54 -5.20 -7.63 -26.76
CA TYR A 54 -3.95 -8.03 -27.37
C TYR A 54 -3.96 -9.50 -27.84
N LYS A 55 -4.42 -10.41 -26.97
CA LYS A 55 -4.55 -11.84 -27.31
C LYS A 55 -5.51 -12.10 -28.47
N SER A 56 -6.58 -11.30 -28.55
CA SER A 56 -7.58 -11.42 -29.64
C SER A 56 -7.06 -10.85 -30.96
N ALA A 57 -6.17 -9.86 -30.91
CA ALA A 57 -5.62 -9.19 -32.09
C ALA A 57 -4.43 -9.95 -32.69
N ASN A 58 -3.73 -10.79 -31.96
CA ASN A 58 -2.53 -11.51 -32.40
C ASN A 58 -2.84 -13.00 -32.71
N PRO A 59 -2.08 -13.63 -33.62
CA PRO A 59 -2.18 -15.07 -33.86
C PRO A 59 -1.96 -15.86 -32.55
N SER A 60 -2.74 -16.92 -32.36
CA SER A 60 -2.70 -17.76 -31.15
C SER A 60 -1.65 -18.87 -31.19
N ASN A 61 -0.80 -18.92 -32.27
CA ASN A 61 0.23 -19.93 -32.37
C ASN A 61 1.29 -19.78 -31.28
N ARG A 62 1.67 -20.93 -30.71
CA ARG A 62 2.73 -21.03 -29.69
C ARG A 62 3.78 -21.99 -30.20
N PRO A 63 4.89 -21.50 -30.79
CA PRO A 63 5.95 -22.37 -31.31
C PRO A 63 6.63 -23.18 -30.22
N ASP A 64 7.03 -24.41 -30.51
CA ASP A 64 7.78 -25.26 -29.57
C ASP A 64 9.25 -24.84 -29.39
N LYS A 65 9.70 -23.88 -30.21
CA LYS A 65 11.09 -23.42 -30.18
C LYS A 65 11.33 -22.49 -29.00
N ALA A 66 12.37 -22.79 -28.24
CA ALA A 66 12.82 -21.92 -27.13
C ALA A 66 14.04 -21.09 -27.52
N TYR A 67 14.14 -19.88 -27.00
CA TYR A 67 15.29 -18.98 -27.12
C TYR A 67 15.80 -18.63 -25.74
N ASN A 68 17.11 -18.85 -25.51
CA ASN A 68 17.77 -18.48 -24.26
C ASN A 68 18.78 -17.39 -24.57
N ILE A 69 18.65 -16.27 -23.90
CA ILE A 69 19.46 -15.07 -24.04
C ILE A 69 20.31 -14.93 -22.77
N ASP A 70 21.62 -14.86 -22.92
CA ASP A 70 22.51 -14.55 -21.80
C ASP A 70 22.31 -13.07 -21.42
N ALA A 71 22.25 -12.75 -20.15
CA ALA A 71 22.07 -11.39 -19.70
C ALA A 71 23.21 -10.45 -20.14
N ALA A 72 24.41 -11.00 -20.32
CA ALA A 72 25.57 -10.24 -20.82
C ALA A 72 25.52 -9.90 -22.32
N ASP A 73 24.62 -10.51 -23.10
CA ASP A 73 24.45 -10.26 -24.53
C ASP A 73 23.52 -9.05 -24.81
N PHE A 74 23.46 -8.09 -23.88
CA PHE A 74 22.67 -6.86 -24.07
C PHE A 74 23.24 -5.98 -25.20
N SER A 75 22.33 -5.36 -25.98
CA SER A 75 22.70 -4.42 -27.03
C SER A 75 22.87 -2.99 -26.53
N ARG A 76 22.18 -2.64 -25.43
CA ARG A 76 22.18 -1.30 -24.86
C ARG A 76 21.86 -1.32 -23.35
N TYR A 77 22.53 -0.42 -22.60
CA TYR A 77 22.21 -0.18 -21.18
C TYR A 77 22.21 1.32 -20.89
N LEU A 78 21.19 1.76 -20.15
CA LEU A 78 21.07 3.13 -19.65
C LEU A 78 20.98 3.14 -18.13
N GLU A 79 21.57 4.14 -17.51
CA GLU A 79 21.34 4.52 -16.13
C GLU A 79 20.62 5.88 -16.14
N GLY A 80 19.32 5.89 -15.87
CA GLY A 80 18.47 7.03 -16.23
C GLY A 80 18.44 7.24 -17.74
N ASP A 81 18.72 8.46 -18.20
CA ASP A 81 18.81 8.79 -19.63
C ASP A 81 20.24 8.69 -20.21
N GLU A 82 21.23 8.40 -19.36
CA GLU A 82 22.64 8.35 -19.78
C GLU A 82 23.04 6.91 -20.17
N ALA A 83 23.76 6.78 -21.27
CA ALA A 83 24.39 5.51 -21.65
C ALA A 83 25.47 5.14 -20.63
N ALA A 84 25.41 3.92 -20.11
CA ALA A 84 26.30 3.43 -19.07
C ALA A 84 26.73 1.98 -19.34
N GLU A 85 27.75 1.51 -18.62
CA GLU A 85 28.16 0.11 -18.61
C GLU A 85 27.67 -0.51 -17.29
N PRO A 86 26.87 -1.59 -17.30
CA PRO A 86 26.45 -2.25 -16.08
C PRO A 86 27.59 -3.03 -15.43
N GLU A 87 27.49 -3.24 -14.15
CA GLU A 87 28.40 -4.17 -13.45
C GLU A 87 28.07 -5.63 -13.86
N ILE A 88 29.10 -6.37 -14.29
CA ILE A 88 29.00 -7.77 -14.70
C ILE A 88 29.69 -8.63 -13.65
N MET A 89 28.97 -9.64 -13.12
CA MET A 89 29.43 -10.56 -12.10
C MET A 89 29.49 -11.99 -12.67
N SER A 90 30.71 -12.56 -12.77
CA SER A 90 30.90 -13.93 -13.26
C SER A 90 30.85 -14.93 -12.11
N GLY A 91 30.17 -16.06 -12.28
CA GLY A 91 30.14 -17.15 -11.30
C GLY A 91 29.50 -16.78 -9.97
N TYR A 92 28.62 -15.78 -9.93
CA TYR A 92 28.05 -15.24 -8.70
C TYR A 92 27.16 -16.26 -7.98
N MET A 93 27.39 -16.47 -6.67
CA MET A 93 26.66 -17.42 -5.83
C MET A 93 26.49 -18.82 -6.44
N GLY A 94 27.53 -19.30 -7.13
CA GLY A 94 27.61 -20.65 -7.70
C GLY A 94 26.85 -20.82 -9.02
N MET A 95 26.34 -19.75 -9.63
CA MET A 95 25.72 -19.77 -10.95
C MET A 95 26.79 -19.58 -12.02
N ASP A 96 26.93 -20.53 -12.94
CA ASP A 96 27.88 -20.43 -14.04
C ASP A 96 27.51 -19.32 -15.02
N GLY A 97 28.54 -18.64 -15.57
CA GLY A 97 28.41 -17.56 -16.56
C GLY A 97 28.32 -16.17 -15.98
N ASP A 98 28.03 -15.19 -16.83
CA ASP A 98 28.03 -13.78 -16.51
C ASP A 98 26.61 -13.29 -16.19
N SER A 99 26.51 -12.48 -15.17
CA SER A 99 25.25 -11.90 -14.73
C SER A 99 25.37 -10.38 -14.68
N VAL A 100 24.32 -9.66 -15.06
CA VAL A 100 24.29 -8.20 -15.18
C VAL A 100 23.52 -7.60 -14.01
N LEU A 101 24.16 -6.71 -13.27
CA LEU A 101 23.50 -5.95 -12.21
C LEU A 101 22.67 -4.81 -12.85
N THR A 102 21.35 -4.86 -12.66
CA THR A 102 20.43 -3.80 -13.06
C THR A 102 20.01 -3.00 -11.84
N SER A 103 20.26 -1.68 -11.86
CA SER A 103 19.86 -0.76 -10.79
C SER A 103 18.34 -0.53 -10.75
N GLU A 104 17.86 0.26 -9.80
CA GLU A 104 16.43 0.61 -9.70
C GLU A 104 15.97 1.62 -10.77
N ASN A 105 16.89 2.21 -11.54
CA ASN A 105 16.62 3.21 -12.58
C ASN A 105 17.20 2.84 -13.95
N SER A 106 17.60 1.59 -14.13
CA SER A 106 18.23 1.12 -15.37
C SER A 106 17.22 0.79 -16.46
N VAL A 107 17.68 0.87 -17.72
CA VAL A 107 17.01 0.32 -18.89
C VAL A 107 17.99 -0.58 -19.61
N ILE A 108 17.64 -1.84 -19.85
CA ILE A 108 18.48 -2.80 -20.58
C ILE A 108 17.72 -3.33 -21.79
N GLU A 109 18.41 -3.44 -22.92
CA GLU A 109 17.83 -3.84 -24.20
C GLU A 109 18.58 -5.01 -24.82
N TYR A 110 17.84 -5.93 -25.40
CA TYR A 110 18.34 -7.13 -26.08
C TYR A 110 17.84 -7.20 -27.50
N GLU A 111 18.71 -7.48 -28.45
CA GLU A 111 18.35 -7.84 -29.83
C GLU A 111 18.18 -9.35 -29.94
N ILE A 112 16.99 -9.79 -30.34
CA ILE A 112 16.60 -11.20 -30.38
C ILE A 112 16.17 -11.56 -31.78
N TYR A 113 16.83 -12.56 -32.40
CA TYR A 113 16.41 -13.09 -33.70
C TYR A 113 15.43 -14.26 -33.52
N ILE A 114 14.19 -14.04 -33.87
CA ILE A 114 13.10 -15.03 -33.82
C ILE A 114 12.93 -15.69 -35.20
N GLU A 115 13.06 -17.00 -35.25
CA GLU A 115 12.90 -17.72 -36.49
C GLU A 115 11.43 -17.99 -36.83
N GLU A 116 10.60 -18.22 -35.83
CA GLU A 116 9.20 -18.60 -35.97
C GLU A 116 8.31 -17.62 -35.19
N ALA A 117 7.50 -16.83 -35.92
CA ALA A 117 6.62 -15.86 -35.33
C ALA A 117 5.54 -16.50 -34.44
N GLY A 118 5.26 -15.95 -33.29
CA GLY A 118 4.25 -16.45 -32.35
C GLY A 118 4.28 -15.84 -30.96
N LEU A 119 3.40 -16.36 -30.11
CA LEU A 119 3.34 -16.00 -28.70
C LEU A 119 4.35 -16.81 -27.90
N TYR A 120 5.15 -16.17 -27.11
CA TYR A 120 6.14 -16.77 -26.21
C TYR A 120 5.93 -16.30 -24.79
N ASP A 121 6.02 -17.21 -23.83
CA ASP A 121 6.12 -16.88 -22.42
C ASP A 121 7.56 -16.42 -22.14
N ILE A 122 7.71 -15.31 -21.40
CA ILE A 122 9.01 -14.76 -21.03
C ILE A 122 9.30 -15.16 -19.59
N SER A 123 10.49 -15.69 -19.32
CA SER A 123 10.98 -15.88 -17.95
C SER A 123 12.34 -15.24 -17.75
N LEU A 124 12.60 -14.78 -16.51
CA LEU A 124 13.88 -14.23 -16.08
C LEU A 124 14.49 -15.15 -15.04
N LEU A 125 15.78 -15.50 -15.24
CA LEU A 125 16.63 -16.08 -14.22
C LEU A 125 17.39 -14.95 -13.54
N TYR A 126 17.06 -14.71 -12.27
CA TYR A 126 17.58 -13.56 -11.53
C TYR A 126 17.95 -13.91 -10.08
N TYR A 127 18.77 -13.05 -9.48
CA TYR A 127 19.12 -13.10 -8.07
C TYR A 127 18.76 -11.76 -7.42
N PRO A 128 17.94 -11.76 -6.35
CA PRO A 128 17.63 -10.54 -5.61
C PRO A 128 18.86 -10.07 -4.83
N VAL A 129 19.44 -8.96 -5.23
CA VAL A 129 20.56 -8.35 -4.48
C VAL A 129 20.05 -7.44 -3.36
N GLU A 130 20.95 -7.02 -2.48
CA GLU A 130 20.62 -6.08 -1.41
C GLU A 130 19.99 -4.79 -1.96
N GLY A 131 18.95 -4.31 -1.31
CA GLY A 131 18.19 -3.13 -1.69
C GLY A 131 17.27 -2.69 -0.55
N LYS A 132 16.13 -2.10 -0.89
CA LYS A 132 15.12 -1.65 0.07
C LYS A 132 14.23 -2.79 0.59
N SER A 133 14.54 -4.04 0.25
CA SER A 133 13.81 -5.26 0.64
C SER A 133 12.32 -5.26 0.27
N SER A 134 11.97 -4.61 -0.82
CA SER A 134 10.63 -4.62 -1.41
C SER A 134 10.57 -5.49 -2.66
N ALA A 135 9.37 -5.69 -3.26
CA ALA A 135 9.26 -6.43 -4.51
C ALA A 135 10.02 -5.72 -5.63
N ILE A 136 10.73 -6.49 -6.43
CA ILE A 136 11.45 -5.98 -7.60
C ILE A 136 10.44 -5.73 -8.71
N GLN A 137 10.44 -4.52 -9.31
CA GLN A 137 9.46 -4.15 -10.32
C GLN A 137 10.14 -3.80 -11.65
N ARG A 138 9.60 -4.33 -12.73
CA ARG A 138 10.09 -4.11 -14.10
C ARG A 138 8.93 -3.90 -15.06
N SER A 139 9.16 -3.15 -16.13
CA SER A 139 8.27 -3.05 -17.30
C SER A 139 8.93 -3.62 -18.54
N PHE A 140 8.12 -4.13 -19.46
CA PHE A 140 8.58 -4.85 -20.65
C PHE A 140 8.05 -4.22 -21.93
N PHE A 141 8.97 -3.86 -22.85
CA PHE A 141 8.64 -3.33 -24.15
C PHE A 141 9.22 -4.25 -25.23
N VAL A 142 8.51 -4.39 -26.34
CA VAL A 142 8.98 -5.16 -27.50
C VAL A 142 8.97 -4.27 -28.73
N SER A 143 10.11 -4.19 -29.40
CA SER A 143 10.30 -3.34 -30.59
C SER A 143 9.83 -1.88 -30.37
N GLY A 144 10.18 -1.32 -29.19
CA GLY A 144 9.89 0.07 -28.80
C GLY A 144 8.44 0.33 -28.39
N VAL A 145 7.60 -0.70 -28.22
CA VAL A 145 6.18 -0.55 -27.87
C VAL A 145 5.87 -1.35 -26.61
N LEU A 146 5.02 -0.80 -25.72
CA LEU A 146 4.40 -1.56 -24.64
C LEU A 146 3.31 -2.46 -25.24
N PRO A 147 3.46 -3.81 -25.26
CA PRO A 147 2.54 -4.66 -25.99
C PRO A 147 1.11 -4.60 -25.45
N TYR A 148 0.94 -4.55 -24.15
CA TYR A 148 -0.34 -4.40 -23.46
C TYR A 148 -0.12 -3.90 -22.02
N ARG A 149 -1.19 -3.37 -21.42
CA ARG A 149 -1.17 -2.63 -20.14
C ARG A 149 -0.53 -3.37 -18.98
N GLU A 150 -0.75 -4.68 -18.89
CA GLU A 150 -0.29 -5.49 -17.76
C GLU A 150 1.23 -5.70 -17.76
N LEU A 151 1.93 -5.47 -18.88
CA LEU A 151 3.39 -5.48 -18.95
C LEU A 151 4.03 -4.18 -18.45
N ALA A 152 3.26 -3.14 -18.18
CA ALA A 152 3.75 -1.91 -17.58
C ALA A 152 4.28 -2.11 -16.16
N LEU A 153 3.80 -3.14 -15.44
CA LEU A 153 4.23 -3.45 -14.09
C LEU A 153 4.26 -4.96 -13.86
N ILE A 154 5.45 -5.52 -13.76
CA ILE A 154 5.69 -6.92 -13.40
C ILE A 154 6.48 -6.96 -12.11
N GLU A 155 6.09 -7.82 -11.17
CA GLU A 155 6.79 -8.02 -9.89
C GLU A 155 7.55 -9.33 -9.85
N PHE A 156 8.76 -9.27 -9.30
CA PHE A 156 9.64 -10.40 -9.06
C PHE A 156 9.89 -10.52 -7.55
N ALA A 157 9.69 -11.74 -7.03
CA ALA A 157 9.72 -12.01 -5.60
C ALA A 157 11.15 -11.97 -5.02
N ARG A 158 11.23 -11.66 -3.72
CA ARG A 158 12.36 -11.93 -2.83
C ARG A 158 12.04 -13.11 -1.95
N ILE A 159 13.05 -13.82 -1.43
CA ILE A 159 12.88 -14.97 -0.56
C ILE A 159 13.23 -14.58 0.87
N TRP A 160 12.34 -14.94 1.78
CA TRP A 160 12.48 -14.67 3.21
C TRP A 160 12.50 -15.97 4.00
N GLN A 161 13.27 -15.98 5.08
CA GLN A 161 13.39 -17.10 6.01
C GLN A 161 13.25 -16.62 7.45
N ASN A 162 12.79 -17.52 8.34
CA ASN A 162 12.76 -17.26 9.77
C ASN A 162 14.16 -17.37 10.37
N ALA A 163 14.54 -16.45 11.23
CA ALA A 163 15.69 -16.59 12.11
C ALA A 163 15.35 -17.56 13.26
N ILE A 164 15.48 -18.86 13.01
CA ILE A 164 15.18 -19.89 13.99
C ILE A 164 16.48 -20.50 14.47
N ALA A 165 16.66 -20.60 15.79
CA ALA A 165 17.74 -21.37 16.37
C ALA A 165 17.51 -22.88 16.09
N LYS A 166 18.40 -23.50 15.34
CA LYS A 166 18.36 -24.93 15.05
C LYS A 166 19.00 -25.67 16.19
N GLN A 167 18.25 -26.46 16.94
CA GLN A 167 18.78 -27.34 17.98
C GLN A 167 18.77 -28.79 17.47
N VAL A 168 19.92 -29.40 17.36
CA VAL A 168 20.04 -30.84 17.03
C VAL A 168 19.72 -31.64 18.29
N THR A 169 18.58 -32.30 18.33
CA THR A 169 18.11 -33.08 19.46
C THR A 169 18.53 -34.55 19.36
N GLU A 170 18.61 -35.07 18.14
CA GLU A 170 19.08 -36.43 17.81
C GLU A 170 19.74 -36.44 16.44
N PRO A 171 20.59 -37.40 16.08
CA PRO A 171 21.15 -37.51 14.75
C PRO A 171 20.06 -37.61 13.68
N GLY A 172 19.93 -36.52 12.87
CA GLY A 172 18.93 -36.41 11.81
C GLY A 172 17.63 -35.71 12.22
N TYR A 173 17.44 -35.28 13.46
CA TYR A 173 16.30 -34.51 13.90
C TYR A 173 16.74 -33.11 14.38
N VAL A 174 16.24 -32.09 13.72
CA VAL A 174 16.46 -30.67 14.06
C VAL A 174 15.17 -30.11 14.64
N ALA A 175 15.18 -29.83 15.94
CA ALA A 175 14.12 -29.06 16.56
C ALA A 175 14.36 -27.56 16.30
N LEU A 176 13.33 -26.87 15.90
CA LEU A 176 13.34 -25.43 15.78
C LEU A 176 12.91 -24.83 17.11
N VAL A 177 13.69 -23.91 17.65
CA VAL A 177 13.47 -23.32 18.97
C VAL A 177 13.25 -21.82 18.78
N TRP A 178 12.09 -21.37 19.21
CA TRP A 178 11.75 -19.94 19.23
C TRP A 178 12.40 -19.25 20.42
N GLU A 179 12.79 -17.99 20.25
CA GLU A 179 13.11 -17.11 21.37
C GLU A 179 11.86 -16.94 22.24
N LYS A 180 12.06 -16.83 23.56
CA LYS A 180 10.98 -16.77 24.53
C LYS A 180 11.10 -15.54 25.40
N ASP A 181 9.94 -15.01 25.81
CA ASP A 181 9.88 -14.01 26.85
C ASP A 181 10.12 -14.63 28.26
N ASN A 182 10.18 -13.80 29.31
CA ASN A 182 10.35 -14.23 30.68
C ASN A 182 9.16 -15.02 31.26
N GLN A 183 8.02 -15.09 30.54
CA GLN A 183 6.85 -15.89 30.91
C GLN A 183 6.86 -17.25 30.19
N GLY A 184 7.78 -17.44 29.27
CA GLY A 184 7.92 -18.62 28.43
C GLY A 184 7.07 -18.63 27.17
N ASN A 185 6.48 -17.50 26.78
CA ASN A 185 5.80 -17.35 25.50
C ASN A 185 6.82 -17.27 24.37
N ASP A 186 6.46 -17.80 23.21
CA ASP A 186 7.30 -17.65 22.01
C ASP A 186 7.21 -16.21 21.51
N LEU A 187 8.37 -15.63 21.20
CA LEU A 187 8.45 -14.33 20.53
C LEU A 187 8.22 -14.52 19.03
N LYS A 188 7.84 -13.43 18.39
CA LYS A 188 7.76 -13.36 16.95
C LYS A 188 9.15 -13.58 16.34
N PRO A 189 9.32 -14.50 15.40
CA PRO A 189 10.63 -14.75 14.80
C PRO A 189 11.09 -13.57 13.94
N ARG A 190 12.37 -13.27 13.99
CA ARG A 190 12.99 -12.33 13.05
C ARG A 190 13.00 -12.94 11.67
N MET A 191 12.58 -12.16 10.67
CA MET A 191 12.67 -12.55 9.27
C MET A 191 13.90 -11.92 8.64
N PHE A 192 14.64 -12.67 7.86
CA PHE A 192 15.77 -12.19 7.09
C PHE A 192 15.62 -12.58 5.63
N GLU A 193 16.15 -11.75 4.76
CA GLU A 193 16.19 -12.06 3.34
C GLU A 193 17.23 -13.16 3.10
N SER A 194 16.83 -14.20 2.39
CA SER A 194 17.68 -15.34 1.99
C SER A 194 17.66 -15.45 0.47
N PRO A 195 18.42 -14.61 -0.22
CA PRO A 195 18.36 -14.55 -1.67
C PRO A 195 18.92 -15.84 -2.29
N GLU A 196 18.19 -16.35 -3.28
CA GLU A 196 18.53 -17.52 -4.09
C GLU A 196 18.30 -17.18 -5.56
N TRP A 197 18.87 -17.94 -6.48
CA TRP A 197 18.55 -17.83 -7.91
C TRP A 197 17.12 -18.29 -8.17
N ILE A 198 16.33 -17.41 -8.80
CA ILE A 198 14.91 -17.64 -9.10
C ILE A 198 14.70 -17.55 -10.61
N ASN A 199 14.03 -18.55 -11.17
CA ASN A 199 13.47 -18.47 -12.52
C ASN A 199 11.97 -18.16 -12.41
N SER A 200 11.54 -17.03 -12.98
CA SER A 200 10.15 -16.58 -12.88
C SER A 200 9.60 -16.12 -14.23
N TYR A 201 8.46 -16.68 -14.62
CA TYR A 201 7.68 -16.19 -15.76
C TYR A 201 6.96 -14.89 -15.42
N LEU A 202 6.73 -14.05 -16.45
CA LEU A 202 5.92 -12.84 -16.32
C LEU A 202 4.48 -13.20 -15.96
N ARG A 203 3.96 -12.54 -14.94
CA ARG A 203 2.61 -12.74 -14.40
C ARG A 203 1.96 -11.41 -14.05
N ASP A 204 0.64 -11.37 -14.14
CA ASP A 204 -0.14 -10.23 -13.68
C ASP A 204 0.02 -10.01 -12.17
N VAL A 205 0.44 -8.83 -11.80
CA VAL A 205 0.68 -8.42 -10.41
C VAL A 205 -0.59 -8.43 -9.56
N ASP A 206 -1.72 -8.09 -10.16
CA ASP A 206 -3.02 -8.07 -9.50
C ASP A 206 -3.68 -9.45 -9.42
N GLY A 207 -3.21 -10.40 -10.25
CA GLY A 207 -3.73 -11.76 -10.31
C GLY A 207 -5.07 -11.90 -11.06
N TYR A 208 -5.53 -10.86 -11.76
CA TYR A 208 -6.73 -10.95 -12.62
C TYR A 208 -6.53 -11.90 -13.80
N ILE A 209 -5.29 -12.00 -14.28
CA ILE A 209 -4.89 -12.95 -15.30
C ILE A 209 -4.18 -14.11 -14.61
N THR A 210 -4.82 -15.27 -14.58
CA THR A 210 -4.29 -16.45 -13.90
C THR A 210 -3.23 -17.18 -14.72
N SER A 211 -3.23 -16.98 -16.06
CA SER A 211 -2.20 -17.50 -16.95
C SER A 211 -0.92 -16.68 -16.90
N ARG A 212 0.16 -17.22 -17.48
CA ARG A 212 1.35 -16.42 -17.79
C ARG A 212 0.98 -15.31 -18.78
N LEU A 213 1.84 -14.31 -18.89
CA LEU A 213 1.69 -13.16 -19.79
C LEU A 213 2.55 -13.35 -21.06
N PRO A 214 2.05 -14.03 -22.11
CA PRO A 214 2.81 -14.23 -23.33
C PRO A 214 2.89 -12.96 -24.16
N VAL A 215 4.00 -12.80 -24.88
CA VAL A 215 4.22 -11.71 -25.82
C VAL A 215 4.40 -12.26 -27.23
N TYR A 216 3.81 -11.59 -28.21
CA TYR A 216 3.95 -11.95 -29.61
C TYR A 216 5.25 -11.35 -30.18
N PHE A 217 6.06 -12.19 -30.84
CA PHE A 217 7.24 -11.80 -31.58
C PHE A 217 7.08 -12.08 -33.04
N GLU A 218 7.46 -11.14 -33.86
CA GLU A 218 7.55 -11.33 -35.32
C GLU A 218 8.77 -12.18 -35.69
N ALA A 219 8.71 -12.87 -36.85
CA ALA A 219 9.89 -13.54 -37.38
C ALA A 219 10.93 -12.50 -37.86
N GLY A 220 12.17 -12.65 -37.42
CA GLY A 220 13.25 -11.72 -37.71
C GLY A 220 13.84 -11.11 -36.45
N LEU A 221 14.46 -9.96 -36.59
CA LEU A 221 15.09 -9.23 -35.48
C LEU A 221 14.01 -8.46 -34.70
N ASN A 222 13.96 -8.69 -33.38
CA ASN A 222 13.12 -7.96 -32.44
C ASN A 222 14.00 -7.35 -31.34
N THR A 223 13.54 -6.29 -30.69
CA THR A 223 14.17 -5.76 -29.49
C THR A 223 13.29 -6.03 -28.27
N LEU A 224 13.87 -6.50 -27.18
CA LEU A 224 13.23 -6.64 -25.89
C LEU A 224 13.87 -5.63 -24.93
N THR A 225 13.10 -4.66 -24.46
CA THR A 225 13.55 -3.64 -23.52
C THR A 225 12.94 -3.93 -22.13
N ILE A 226 13.79 -4.00 -21.12
CA ILE A 226 13.39 -4.18 -19.72
C ILE A 226 13.78 -2.90 -18.97
N ALA A 227 12.78 -2.18 -18.45
CA ALA A 227 13.01 -0.98 -17.66
C ALA A 227 12.77 -1.26 -16.18
N ALA A 228 13.72 -0.88 -15.34
CA ALA A 228 13.61 -0.97 -13.90
C ALA A 228 12.67 0.12 -13.38
N LEU A 229 11.77 -0.26 -12.45
CA LEU A 229 10.85 0.65 -11.78
C LEU A 229 11.16 0.74 -10.29
N ARG A 230 11.76 -0.32 -9.72
CA ARG A 230 12.04 -0.41 -8.30
C ARG A 230 12.95 -1.60 -8.02
N GLU A 231 13.85 -1.43 -7.06
CA GLU A 231 14.80 -2.42 -6.56
C GLU A 231 15.83 -2.90 -7.60
N PRO A 232 17.06 -3.08 -7.20
CA PRO A 232 18.08 -3.69 -8.04
C PRO A 232 17.88 -5.20 -8.14
N MET A 233 18.37 -5.81 -9.23
CA MET A 233 18.48 -7.26 -9.35
C MET A 233 19.66 -7.65 -10.22
N LEU A 234 20.23 -8.83 -9.96
CA LEU A 234 21.25 -9.44 -10.80
C LEU A 234 20.55 -10.36 -11.81
N LEU A 235 20.61 -10.06 -13.09
CA LEU A 235 20.00 -10.82 -14.16
C LEU A 235 21.02 -11.77 -14.79
N ARG A 236 20.70 -13.07 -14.86
CA ARG A 236 21.55 -14.09 -15.47
C ARG A 236 21.13 -14.44 -16.90
N GLY A 237 19.83 -14.45 -17.16
CA GLY A 237 19.34 -14.80 -18.48
C GLY A 237 17.85 -14.60 -18.63
N ILE A 238 17.42 -14.61 -19.89
CA ILE A 238 16.03 -14.46 -20.31
C ILE A 238 15.72 -15.67 -21.19
N SER A 239 14.57 -16.32 -20.94
CA SER A 239 14.07 -17.39 -21.79
C SER A 239 12.74 -16.99 -22.42
N LEU A 240 12.62 -17.30 -23.71
CA LEU A 240 11.37 -17.21 -24.46
C LEU A 240 10.99 -18.64 -24.85
N ASP A 241 9.93 -19.18 -24.27
CA ASP A 241 9.50 -20.55 -24.49
C ASP A 241 7.98 -20.73 -24.36
N ASN A 242 7.52 -21.94 -24.55
CA ASN A 242 6.10 -22.29 -24.41
C ASN A 242 5.96 -23.63 -23.68
N PRO A 243 6.25 -23.69 -22.38
CA PRO A 243 6.09 -24.91 -21.64
C PRO A 243 4.62 -25.35 -21.64
N PRO A 244 4.35 -26.66 -21.76
CA PRO A 244 2.98 -27.17 -21.79
C PRO A 244 2.23 -26.80 -20.50
N PRO A 245 0.92 -26.51 -20.57
CA PRO A 245 0.12 -26.30 -19.36
C PRO A 245 0.01 -27.61 -18.56
N PRO A 246 -0.26 -27.52 -17.26
CA PRO A 246 -0.54 -28.70 -16.44
C PRO A 246 -1.67 -29.54 -17.05
N VAL A 247 -1.52 -30.85 -17.05
CA VAL A 247 -2.54 -31.78 -17.54
C VAL A 247 -3.62 -32.01 -16.47
N ALA A 248 -4.79 -32.50 -16.86
CA ALA A 248 -5.81 -32.88 -15.88
C ALA A 248 -5.33 -34.04 -15.00
N TYR A 249 -5.85 -34.13 -13.77
CA TYR A 249 -5.47 -35.18 -12.81
C TYR A 249 -5.56 -36.60 -13.39
N ALA A 250 -6.59 -36.88 -14.19
CA ALA A 250 -6.77 -38.19 -14.82
C ALA A 250 -5.59 -38.56 -15.73
N ASP A 251 -5.11 -37.61 -16.53
CA ASP A 251 -3.98 -37.79 -17.44
C ASP A 251 -2.66 -37.88 -16.69
N TYR A 252 -2.49 -37.05 -15.66
CA TYR A 252 -1.35 -37.10 -14.74
C TYR A 252 -1.22 -38.50 -14.12
N LYS A 253 -2.31 -38.99 -13.52
CA LYS A 253 -2.32 -40.30 -12.89
C LYS A 253 -2.05 -41.42 -13.90
N ALA A 254 -2.69 -41.37 -15.07
CA ALA A 254 -2.48 -42.37 -16.12
C ALA A 254 -1.02 -42.40 -16.63
N ALA A 255 -0.35 -41.24 -16.69
CA ALA A 255 1.06 -41.17 -17.11
C ALA A 255 1.98 -41.83 -16.08
N HIS A 256 1.78 -41.55 -14.78
CA HIS A 256 2.55 -42.15 -13.72
C HIS A 256 2.25 -43.63 -13.50
N ASP A 257 1.00 -44.06 -13.61
CA ASP A 257 0.60 -45.48 -13.58
C ASP A 257 1.30 -46.27 -14.72
N LYS A 258 1.37 -45.68 -15.93
CA LYS A 258 2.11 -46.26 -17.04
C LYS A 258 3.61 -46.33 -16.82
N ALA A 259 4.18 -45.39 -16.06
CA ALA A 259 5.57 -45.39 -15.67
C ALA A 259 5.88 -46.37 -14.53
N GLY A 260 4.83 -47.02 -13.98
CA GLY A 260 4.98 -48.02 -12.95
C GLY A 260 4.93 -47.44 -11.52
N ALA A 261 4.34 -46.27 -11.33
CA ALA A 261 4.14 -45.72 -10.02
C ALA A 261 3.08 -46.52 -9.23
N GLU A 262 3.44 -46.92 -8.01
CA GLU A 262 2.53 -47.66 -7.13
C GLU A 262 2.21 -46.86 -5.85
N PRO A 263 1.07 -47.08 -5.20
CA PRO A 263 0.77 -46.51 -3.91
C PRO A 263 1.74 -47.01 -2.84
N VAL A 264 2.27 -46.09 -2.05
CA VAL A 264 3.09 -46.45 -0.84
C VAL A 264 2.14 -46.91 0.27
N SER A 265 2.61 -47.68 1.22
CA SER A 265 1.84 -48.20 2.35
C SER A 265 2.45 -47.84 3.71
N GLY A 266 1.63 -47.44 4.68
CA GLY A 266 1.99 -47.27 6.06
C GLY A 266 2.91 -46.08 6.39
N VAL A 267 3.20 -45.21 5.43
CA VAL A 267 4.10 -44.05 5.60
C VAL A 267 3.27 -42.78 5.86
N SER A 268 3.75 -41.95 6.78
CA SER A 268 3.19 -40.58 7.01
C SER A 268 4.30 -39.63 7.42
N VAL A 269 4.33 -38.45 6.78
CA VAL A 269 5.23 -37.34 7.08
C VAL A 269 4.35 -36.13 7.45
N GLU A 270 4.65 -35.51 8.61
CA GLU A 270 3.92 -34.31 9.07
C GLU A 270 4.82 -33.07 8.99
N LEU A 271 4.31 -32.02 8.35
CA LEU A 271 4.94 -30.71 8.26
C LEU A 271 4.13 -29.74 9.10
N GLN A 272 4.75 -29.05 10.00
CA GLN A 272 4.10 -28.03 10.81
C GLN A 272 4.08 -26.70 10.04
N GLY A 273 2.94 -25.99 10.03
CA GLY A 273 2.76 -24.73 9.28
C GLY A 273 3.80 -23.68 9.67
N GLN A 274 4.08 -23.54 10.96
CA GLN A 274 5.06 -22.58 11.49
C GLN A 274 6.51 -22.88 11.11
N TYR A 275 6.82 -24.05 10.57
CA TYR A 275 8.16 -24.43 10.17
C TYR A 275 8.39 -24.29 8.66
N ALA A 276 7.63 -23.42 8.01
CA ALA A 276 7.91 -23.03 6.63
C ALA A 276 9.35 -22.50 6.51
N ILE A 277 10.07 -22.96 5.50
CA ILE A 277 11.48 -22.64 5.32
C ILE A 277 11.63 -21.35 4.50
N ARG A 278 10.81 -21.20 3.45
CA ARG A 278 10.87 -20.05 2.53
C ARG A 278 9.50 -19.42 2.38
N THR A 279 9.49 -18.10 2.32
CA THR A 279 8.28 -17.32 2.06
C THR A 279 8.55 -16.18 1.07
N SER A 280 7.52 -15.71 0.37
CA SER A 280 7.62 -14.59 -0.59
C SER A 280 7.63 -13.23 0.08
N SER A 281 7.43 -13.14 1.38
CA SER A 281 7.32 -11.87 2.09
C SER A 281 7.81 -12.02 3.53
N GLN A 282 8.51 -11.02 4.03
CA GLN A 282 8.95 -10.95 5.43
C GLN A 282 7.79 -10.97 6.43
N MET A 283 6.56 -10.75 5.95
CA MET A 283 5.35 -10.70 6.76
C MET A 283 4.66 -12.06 6.89
N LEU A 284 5.16 -13.07 6.18
CA LEU A 284 4.69 -14.45 6.28
C LEU A 284 5.49 -15.20 7.36
N TYR A 285 5.38 -14.73 8.59
CA TYR A 285 5.99 -15.36 9.78
C TYR A 285 4.95 -16.19 10.53
N PRO A 286 5.41 -17.14 11.36
CA PRO A 286 4.56 -17.91 12.26
C PRO A 286 3.77 -17.03 13.22
N VAL A 287 2.49 -17.37 13.43
CA VAL A 287 1.58 -16.66 14.32
C VAL A 287 1.06 -17.56 15.43
N GLN A 288 0.71 -16.94 16.54
CA GLN A 288 0.20 -17.61 17.72
C GLN A 288 -1.32 -17.77 17.61
N ASP A 289 -1.81 -18.99 17.74
CA ASP A 289 -3.24 -19.28 17.82
C ASP A 289 -3.53 -20.22 19.00
N SER A 290 -4.33 -19.76 19.93
CA SER A 290 -4.78 -20.54 21.09
C SER A 290 -6.28 -20.83 21.04
N SER A 291 -6.92 -20.66 19.87
CA SER A 291 -8.37 -20.81 19.73
C SER A 291 -8.85 -22.28 19.73
N SER A 292 -7.97 -23.23 19.54
CA SER A 292 -8.32 -24.64 19.46
C SER A 292 -7.24 -25.54 20.07
N PRO A 293 -7.64 -26.57 20.87
CA PRO A 293 -6.71 -27.59 21.33
C PRO A 293 -6.25 -28.57 20.23
N ALA A 294 -6.73 -28.40 18.97
CA ALA A 294 -6.30 -29.19 17.81
C ALA A 294 -4.97 -28.74 17.23
N LEU A 295 -4.50 -27.59 17.62
CA LEU A 295 -3.26 -26.99 17.10
C LEU A 295 -2.01 -27.62 17.71
N THR A 296 -0.91 -27.54 16.99
CA THR A 296 0.37 -28.12 17.43
C THR A 296 1.53 -27.17 17.20
N PRO A 297 2.24 -26.73 18.27
CA PRO A 297 1.94 -26.92 19.70
C PRO A 297 0.81 -26.01 20.19
N VAL A 298 0.14 -26.35 21.27
CA VAL A 298 -0.85 -25.50 21.92
C VAL A 298 -0.74 -25.60 23.44
N SER A 299 -0.90 -24.48 24.13
CA SER A 299 -0.91 -24.40 25.57
C SER A 299 -2.08 -23.53 26.06
N PRO A 300 -2.80 -23.93 27.14
CA PRO A 300 -3.80 -23.07 27.76
C PRO A 300 -3.18 -21.90 28.53
N ARG A 301 -1.85 -21.91 28.74
CA ARG A 301 -1.10 -20.94 29.55
C ARG A 301 -0.18 -20.07 28.70
N LEU A 302 0.51 -20.65 27.72
CA LEU A 302 1.55 -19.98 26.95
C LEU A 302 1.04 -19.62 25.56
N LEU A 303 1.57 -18.52 25.02
CA LEU A 303 1.41 -18.12 23.63
C LEU A 303 2.54 -18.78 22.83
N LEU A 304 2.18 -19.68 21.92
CA LEU A 304 3.13 -20.46 21.14
C LEU A 304 2.91 -20.19 19.64
N ASN A 305 4.01 -20.05 18.91
CA ASN A 305 3.98 -19.95 17.45
C ASN A 305 3.64 -21.33 16.87
N ASN A 306 2.44 -21.48 16.33
CA ASN A 306 1.92 -22.78 15.94
C ASN A 306 1.16 -22.79 14.62
N THR A 307 1.01 -21.65 13.97
CA THR A 307 0.31 -21.56 12.68
C THR A 307 1.02 -20.57 11.76
N ILE A 308 0.70 -20.62 10.48
CA ILE A 308 1.11 -19.60 9.50
C ILE A 308 -0.10 -19.05 8.76
N GLY A 309 -0.06 -17.77 8.39
CA GLY A 309 -1.09 -17.16 7.57
C GLY A 309 -2.11 -16.33 8.34
N GLY A 310 -3.38 -16.41 7.94
CA GLY A 310 -4.43 -15.51 8.41
C GLY A 310 -4.40 -14.17 7.68
N HIS A 311 -4.31 -13.07 8.42
CA HIS A 311 -4.22 -11.74 7.81
C HIS A 311 -2.92 -11.50 7.03
N SER A 312 -1.82 -12.12 7.42
CA SER A 312 -0.53 -11.92 6.74
C SER A 312 -0.44 -12.64 5.39
N TRP A 313 -1.28 -13.67 5.15
CA TRP A 313 -1.27 -14.48 3.93
C TRP A 313 -2.58 -14.37 3.16
N ARG A 314 -2.78 -13.27 2.47
CA ARG A 314 -4.06 -12.93 1.82
C ARG A 314 -3.98 -12.28 0.45
N PHE A 315 -2.79 -11.78 0.05
CA PHE A 315 -2.62 -11.10 -1.24
C PHE A 315 -2.20 -12.09 -2.33
N SER A 316 -2.70 -11.87 -3.55
CA SER A 316 -2.29 -12.65 -4.72
C SER A 316 -0.78 -12.64 -4.89
N GLY A 317 -0.19 -13.77 -5.30
CA GLY A 317 1.26 -13.95 -5.46
C GLY A 317 2.04 -14.25 -4.17
N GLN A 318 1.44 -14.15 -2.98
CA GLN A 318 2.08 -14.55 -1.74
C GLN A 318 2.16 -16.08 -1.64
N TRP A 319 3.34 -16.61 -1.32
CA TRP A 319 3.53 -18.04 -1.16
C TRP A 319 4.35 -18.42 0.08
N VAL A 320 4.14 -19.66 0.53
CA VAL A 320 4.83 -20.30 1.65
C VAL A 320 5.30 -21.68 1.19
N GLU A 321 6.53 -22.09 1.56
CA GLU A 321 7.15 -23.31 1.10
C GLU A 321 7.83 -24.09 2.23
N TRP A 322 7.69 -25.42 2.18
CA TRP A 322 8.32 -26.39 3.09
C TRP A 322 9.18 -27.35 2.32
N ASP A 323 10.31 -27.73 2.90
CA ASP A 323 11.14 -28.85 2.45
C ASP A 323 10.72 -30.13 3.20
N PHE A 324 10.67 -31.24 2.48
CA PHE A 324 10.37 -32.53 3.06
C PHE A 324 11.02 -33.66 2.29
N SER A 325 11.11 -34.83 2.91
CA SER A 325 11.57 -36.06 2.27
C SER A 325 10.65 -37.22 2.62
N VAL A 326 10.54 -38.17 1.69
CA VAL A 326 9.77 -39.41 1.88
C VAL A 326 10.70 -40.61 1.81
N PRO A 327 10.41 -41.71 2.55
CA PRO A 327 11.28 -42.89 2.58
C PRO A 327 11.17 -43.77 1.33
N GLU A 328 10.06 -43.75 0.61
CA GLU A 328 9.78 -44.55 -0.57
C GLU A 328 9.16 -43.68 -1.66
N SER A 329 9.55 -43.90 -2.93
CA SER A 329 8.94 -43.22 -4.09
C SER A 329 7.60 -43.86 -4.42
N GLY A 330 6.57 -43.04 -4.69
CA GLY A 330 5.25 -43.53 -5.08
C GLY A 330 4.15 -42.51 -4.83
N TYR A 331 2.92 -43.00 -4.77
CA TYR A 331 1.76 -42.13 -4.56
C TYR A 331 1.48 -41.86 -3.09
N TYR A 332 1.26 -40.58 -2.79
CA TYR A 332 0.87 -40.04 -1.50
C TYR A 332 -0.38 -39.18 -1.62
N SER A 333 -1.17 -39.09 -0.57
CA SER A 333 -2.25 -38.10 -0.39
C SER A 333 -1.79 -37.00 0.55
N ILE A 334 -2.37 -35.80 0.41
CA ILE A 334 -2.03 -34.64 1.23
C ILE A 334 -3.26 -34.21 2.03
N GLY A 335 -3.13 -34.26 3.37
CA GLY A 335 -4.11 -33.76 4.32
C GLY A 335 -3.63 -32.49 5.00
N LEU A 336 -4.52 -31.59 5.34
CA LEU A 336 -4.25 -30.27 5.89
C LEU A 336 -5.09 -30.02 7.13
N ASN A 337 -4.54 -29.34 8.15
CA ASN A 337 -5.34 -28.70 9.19
C ASN A 337 -5.39 -27.20 8.92
N VAL A 338 -6.55 -26.71 8.43
CA VAL A 338 -6.75 -25.37 7.91
C VAL A 338 -7.93 -24.66 8.53
N ARG A 339 -7.89 -23.34 8.47
CA ARG A 339 -9.00 -22.46 8.84
C ARG A 339 -9.09 -21.27 7.89
N GLN A 340 -10.30 -21.00 7.40
CA GLN A 340 -10.64 -19.78 6.69
C GLN A 340 -11.86 -19.15 7.39
N ASN A 341 -11.64 -18.28 8.38
CA ASN A 341 -12.68 -17.68 9.19
C ASN A 341 -12.86 -16.16 8.94
N PHE A 342 -12.17 -15.61 7.97
CA PHE A 342 -12.16 -14.18 7.65
C PHE A 342 -13.25 -13.78 6.66
N ARG A 343 -13.49 -14.60 5.64
CA ARG A 343 -14.46 -14.33 4.58
C ARG A 343 -15.65 -15.26 4.69
N ARG A 344 -16.65 -14.80 5.45
CA ARG A 344 -17.86 -15.60 5.67
C ARG A 344 -18.60 -15.87 4.36
N GLY A 345 -18.84 -17.15 4.08
CA GLY A 345 -19.55 -17.61 2.89
C GLY A 345 -18.73 -17.52 1.61
N ALA A 346 -17.41 -17.33 1.68
CA ALA A 346 -16.49 -17.31 0.56
C ALA A 346 -15.56 -18.51 0.56
N TYR A 347 -15.03 -18.80 -0.62
CA TYR A 347 -13.84 -19.62 -0.79
C TYR A 347 -12.60 -18.73 -0.85
N THR A 348 -11.45 -19.32 -0.51
CA THR A 348 -10.14 -18.77 -0.80
C THR A 348 -9.36 -19.77 -1.61
N SER A 349 -8.54 -19.26 -2.52
CA SER A 349 -7.88 -20.04 -3.55
C SER A 349 -6.40 -20.18 -3.30
N ARG A 350 -5.85 -21.37 -3.57
CA ARG A 350 -4.40 -21.63 -3.52
C ARG A 350 -3.96 -22.44 -4.73
N LYS A 351 -2.86 -22.00 -5.31
CA LYS A 351 -2.09 -22.82 -6.23
C LYS A 351 -1.10 -23.65 -5.45
N ILE A 352 -1.04 -24.96 -5.73
CA ILE A 352 -0.21 -25.92 -5.03
C ILE A 352 0.82 -26.47 -5.99
N SER A 353 2.10 -26.36 -5.63
CA SER A 353 3.19 -26.90 -6.44
C SER A 353 4.11 -27.79 -5.61
N ILE A 354 4.65 -28.80 -6.27
CA ILE A 354 5.65 -29.73 -5.73
C ILE A 354 6.90 -29.61 -6.60
N ASN A 355 8.05 -29.39 -5.97
CA ASN A 355 9.33 -29.21 -6.67
C ASN A 355 9.29 -28.08 -7.71
N GLY A 356 8.54 -27.01 -7.45
CA GLY A 356 8.38 -25.83 -8.30
C GLY A 356 7.36 -25.99 -9.44
N GLU A 357 6.80 -27.18 -9.66
CA GLU A 357 5.83 -27.45 -10.70
C GLU A 357 4.43 -27.72 -10.14
N VAL A 358 3.39 -27.28 -10.86
CA VAL A 358 2.00 -27.63 -10.57
C VAL A 358 1.77 -29.05 -11.10
N PRO A 359 1.47 -30.05 -10.24
CA PRO A 359 1.44 -31.44 -10.70
C PRO A 359 0.32 -31.74 -11.68
N PHE A 360 -0.82 -31.11 -11.55
CA PHE A 360 -1.97 -31.23 -12.45
C PHE A 360 -2.90 -30.04 -12.32
N LEU A 361 -3.79 -29.85 -13.30
CA LEU A 361 -4.60 -28.65 -13.50
C LEU A 361 -5.41 -28.22 -12.27
N GLU A 362 -5.98 -29.19 -11.53
CA GLU A 362 -6.79 -28.91 -10.35
C GLU A 362 -6.00 -28.31 -9.18
N MET A 363 -4.67 -28.33 -9.25
CA MET A 363 -3.78 -27.70 -8.28
C MET A 363 -3.41 -26.26 -8.63
N GLU A 364 -3.80 -25.74 -9.79
CA GLU A 364 -3.67 -24.33 -10.11
C GLU A 364 -4.65 -23.45 -9.32
N ASP A 365 -5.79 -24.02 -8.92
CA ASP A 365 -6.86 -23.30 -8.19
C ASP A 365 -7.61 -24.25 -7.24
N TYR A 366 -7.00 -24.56 -6.09
CA TYR A 366 -7.68 -25.35 -5.08
C TYR A 366 -8.44 -24.47 -4.10
N LEU A 367 -9.74 -24.71 -3.93
CA LEU A 367 -10.67 -23.85 -3.20
C LEU A 367 -10.87 -24.32 -1.76
N PHE A 368 -10.54 -23.44 -0.79
CA PHE A 368 -10.79 -23.64 0.64
C PHE A 368 -12.07 -22.91 1.08
N ALA A 369 -13.08 -23.66 1.51
CA ALA A 369 -14.34 -23.10 1.96
C ALA A 369 -14.20 -22.38 3.32
N TYR A 370 -15.12 -21.43 3.58
CA TYR A 370 -15.24 -20.78 4.89
C TYR A 370 -15.50 -21.80 6.00
N SER A 371 -14.72 -21.68 7.07
CA SER A 371 -14.94 -22.41 8.32
C SER A 371 -14.49 -21.56 9.51
N GLN A 372 -15.40 -21.36 10.46
CA GLN A 372 -15.06 -20.64 11.69
C GLN A 372 -14.10 -21.44 12.58
N ASN A 373 -14.16 -22.78 12.50
CA ASN A 373 -13.32 -23.67 13.27
C ASN A 373 -12.22 -24.28 12.40
N TRP A 374 -11.12 -24.67 13.02
CA TRP A 374 -10.09 -25.50 12.44
C TRP A 374 -10.71 -26.81 11.95
N ARG A 375 -10.30 -27.27 10.78
CA ARG A 375 -10.78 -28.50 10.17
C ARG A 375 -9.65 -29.23 9.46
N ASN A 376 -9.77 -30.57 9.49
CA ASN A 376 -8.95 -31.43 8.64
C ASN A 376 -9.59 -31.47 7.26
N GLU A 377 -8.78 -31.23 6.24
CA GLU A 377 -9.19 -31.27 4.84
C GLU A 377 -8.14 -32.07 4.06
N THR A 378 -8.58 -33.07 3.31
CA THR A 378 -7.72 -33.78 2.36
C THR A 378 -7.90 -33.16 0.99
N LEU A 379 -6.79 -32.89 0.28
CA LEU A 379 -6.87 -32.45 -1.09
C LEU A 379 -7.58 -33.53 -1.91
N SER A 380 -8.78 -33.23 -2.38
CA SER A 380 -9.70 -34.18 -3.01
C SER A 380 -10.47 -33.54 -4.17
N ASP A 381 -11.01 -34.37 -5.04
CA ASP A 381 -11.93 -33.92 -6.09
C ASP A 381 -13.32 -33.56 -5.57
N SER A 382 -14.25 -33.26 -6.49
CA SER A 382 -15.65 -32.91 -6.17
C SER A 382 -16.45 -34.05 -5.50
N ASP A 383 -16.02 -35.28 -5.67
CA ASP A 383 -16.63 -36.48 -5.09
C ASP A 383 -16.00 -36.87 -3.76
N ASN A 384 -15.07 -36.04 -3.24
CA ASN A 384 -14.25 -36.24 -2.05
C ASN A 384 -13.26 -37.42 -2.16
N GLU A 385 -12.90 -37.87 -3.36
CA GLU A 385 -11.85 -38.81 -3.56
C GLU A 385 -10.48 -38.11 -3.48
N PRO A 386 -9.53 -38.60 -2.64
CA PRO A 386 -8.23 -37.97 -2.47
C PRO A 386 -7.43 -37.92 -3.75
N PHE A 387 -6.84 -36.75 -4.06
CA PHE A 387 -5.81 -36.66 -5.08
C PHE A 387 -4.54 -37.37 -4.63
N LEU A 388 -3.92 -38.11 -5.57
CA LEU A 388 -2.67 -38.81 -5.36
C LEU A 388 -1.53 -38.08 -6.06
N PHE A 389 -0.49 -37.78 -5.31
CA PHE A 389 0.70 -37.07 -5.76
C PHE A 389 1.88 -38.06 -5.83
N TYR A 390 2.54 -38.14 -6.97
CA TYR A 390 3.77 -38.91 -7.07
C TYR A 390 4.93 -38.13 -6.48
N ILE A 391 5.62 -38.72 -5.49
CA ILE A 391 6.71 -38.09 -4.77
C ILE A 391 7.93 -39.02 -4.80
N GLU A 392 9.11 -38.47 -5.10
CA GLU A 392 10.36 -39.20 -5.18
C GLU A 392 11.05 -39.28 -3.82
N ALA A 393 11.59 -40.48 -3.48
CA ALA A 393 12.44 -40.71 -2.32
C ALA A 393 13.90 -40.38 -2.62
N GLY A 394 14.65 -40.10 -1.55
CA GLY A 394 16.10 -39.87 -1.65
C GLY A 394 16.52 -38.48 -2.11
N VAL A 395 15.53 -37.60 -2.36
CA VAL A 395 15.71 -36.18 -2.67
C VAL A 395 14.97 -35.32 -1.64
N ILE A 396 15.37 -34.06 -1.52
CA ILE A 396 14.59 -33.08 -0.77
C ILE A 396 13.53 -32.57 -1.72
N ASN A 397 12.27 -32.84 -1.41
CA ASN A 397 11.11 -32.30 -2.14
C ASN A 397 10.67 -30.98 -1.52
N THR A 398 10.07 -30.10 -2.32
CA THR A 398 9.46 -28.87 -1.86
C THR A 398 7.95 -28.90 -2.06
N LEU A 399 7.19 -28.37 -1.09
CA LEU A 399 5.75 -28.17 -1.19
C LEU A 399 5.47 -26.69 -1.01
N ARG A 400 4.86 -26.05 -2.02
CA ARG A 400 4.52 -24.63 -2.00
C ARG A 400 3.03 -24.41 -2.15
N PHE A 401 2.50 -23.50 -1.33
CA PHE A 401 1.16 -22.97 -1.46
C PHE A 401 1.24 -21.49 -1.82
N GLU A 402 0.71 -21.12 -2.96
CA GLU A 402 0.66 -19.73 -3.45
C GLU A 402 -0.78 -19.22 -3.46
N THR A 403 -0.99 -17.99 -2.98
CA THR A 403 -2.29 -17.30 -3.02
C THR A 403 -2.59 -16.86 -4.43
N VAL A 404 -3.74 -17.24 -4.96
CA VAL A 404 -4.23 -16.84 -6.28
C VAL A 404 -5.69 -16.40 -6.19
N LEU A 405 -6.18 -15.63 -7.16
CA LEU A 405 -7.60 -15.33 -7.29
C LEU A 405 -8.38 -16.50 -7.91
N GLY A 406 -7.68 -17.33 -8.68
CA GLY A 406 -8.24 -18.55 -9.28
C GLY A 406 -9.50 -18.27 -10.08
N SER A 407 -10.52 -19.09 -9.89
CA SER A 407 -11.82 -18.98 -10.57
C SER A 407 -12.57 -17.66 -10.33
N PHE A 408 -12.18 -16.88 -9.32
CA PHE A 408 -12.77 -15.56 -9.05
C PHE A 408 -12.09 -14.43 -9.82
N ALA A 409 -10.95 -14.65 -10.47
CA ALA A 409 -10.15 -13.61 -11.12
C ALA A 409 -10.95 -12.84 -12.17
N GLU A 410 -11.63 -13.56 -13.08
CA GLU A 410 -12.45 -12.96 -14.12
C GLU A 410 -13.62 -12.15 -13.55
N VAL A 411 -14.33 -12.70 -12.56
CA VAL A 411 -15.44 -12.01 -11.87
C VAL A 411 -14.97 -10.70 -11.23
N ILE A 412 -13.83 -10.73 -10.57
CA ILE A 412 -13.27 -9.55 -9.89
C ILE A 412 -12.88 -8.49 -10.92
N SER A 413 -12.25 -8.90 -12.03
CA SER A 413 -11.90 -8.01 -13.16
C SER A 413 -13.12 -7.34 -13.77
N GLU A 414 -14.18 -8.11 -14.06
CA GLU A 414 -15.45 -7.63 -14.63
C GLU A 414 -16.16 -6.62 -13.70
N VAL A 415 -16.16 -6.89 -12.40
CA VAL A 415 -16.74 -5.94 -11.42
C VAL A 415 -15.90 -4.68 -11.32
N ARG A 416 -14.58 -4.75 -11.36
CA ARG A 416 -13.68 -3.58 -11.37
C ARG A 416 -14.00 -2.67 -12.56
N GLU A 417 -14.09 -3.23 -13.76
CA GLU A 417 -14.42 -2.49 -14.97
C GLU A 417 -15.83 -1.88 -14.89
N SER A 418 -16.79 -2.65 -14.36
CA SER A 418 -18.14 -2.15 -14.11
C SER A 418 -18.18 -0.94 -13.17
N ILE A 419 -17.37 -0.93 -12.11
CA ILE A 419 -17.28 0.20 -11.18
C ILE A 419 -16.76 1.47 -11.90
N TYR A 420 -15.75 1.30 -12.75
CA TYR A 420 -15.22 2.41 -13.55
C TYR A 420 -16.29 3.04 -14.46
N GLU A 421 -17.04 2.20 -15.18
CA GLU A 421 -18.13 2.65 -16.03
C GLU A 421 -19.28 3.26 -15.24
N LEU A 422 -19.65 2.70 -14.08
CA LEU A 422 -20.64 3.28 -13.18
C LEU A 422 -20.25 4.67 -12.70
N ASN A 423 -18.99 4.91 -12.40
CA ASN A 423 -18.47 6.23 -12.07
C ASN A 423 -18.52 7.18 -13.29
N SER A 424 -18.28 6.68 -14.51
CA SER A 424 -18.44 7.46 -15.73
C SER A 424 -19.90 7.88 -15.96
N ILE A 425 -20.83 6.94 -15.79
CA ILE A 425 -22.28 7.22 -15.83
C ILE A 425 -22.65 8.28 -14.80
N TYR A 426 -22.14 8.17 -13.57
CA TYR A 426 -22.37 9.15 -12.51
C TYR A 426 -21.92 10.56 -12.94
N ARG A 427 -20.70 10.71 -13.51
CA ARG A 427 -20.19 11.99 -14.01
C ARG A 427 -21.06 12.56 -15.12
N LYS A 428 -21.53 11.75 -16.08
CA LYS A 428 -22.45 12.19 -17.14
C LYS A 428 -23.76 12.73 -16.56
N ILE A 429 -24.27 12.09 -15.52
CA ILE A 429 -25.51 12.54 -14.85
C ILE A 429 -25.29 13.84 -14.10
N ILE A 430 -24.24 13.98 -13.29
CA ILE A 430 -24.00 15.22 -12.54
C ILE A 430 -23.70 16.41 -13.46
N ARG A 431 -23.08 16.20 -14.61
CA ARG A 431 -22.87 17.22 -15.66
C ARG A 431 -24.19 17.84 -16.14
N LEU A 432 -25.27 17.05 -16.15
CA LEU A 432 -26.60 17.48 -16.55
C LEU A 432 -27.44 18.02 -15.37
N THR A 433 -27.35 17.38 -14.21
CA THR A 433 -28.26 17.58 -13.08
C THR A 433 -27.66 18.38 -11.95
N GLY A 434 -26.35 18.50 -11.91
CA GLY A 434 -25.60 18.91 -10.73
C GLY A 434 -25.53 17.81 -9.67
N VAL A 435 -24.64 17.97 -8.69
CA VAL A 435 -24.41 17.02 -7.58
C VAL A 435 -25.64 16.90 -6.67
N LYS A 436 -26.44 17.97 -6.54
CA LYS A 436 -27.69 18.01 -5.76
C LYS A 436 -28.89 18.31 -6.67
N PRO A 437 -29.38 17.34 -7.43
CA PRO A 437 -30.47 17.57 -8.35
C PRO A 437 -31.80 17.95 -7.66
N ASP A 438 -32.57 18.80 -8.28
CA ASP A 438 -33.96 19.04 -7.87
C ASP A 438 -34.81 17.81 -8.23
N ARG A 439 -35.36 17.15 -7.23
CA ARG A 439 -36.15 15.91 -7.34
C ARG A 439 -37.43 16.05 -8.17
N TYR A 440 -37.89 17.27 -8.40
CA TYR A 440 -39.13 17.57 -9.11
C TYR A 440 -38.90 18.09 -10.51
N ARG A 441 -37.67 18.44 -10.90
CA ARG A 441 -37.30 18.90 -12.20
C ARG A 441 -37.20 17.75 -13.19
N ASP A 442 -37.77 17.94 -14.40
CA ASP A 442 -37.55 17.06 -15.53
C ASP A 442 -36.27 17.49 -16.25
N TYR A 443 -35.24 16.66 -16.22
CA TYR A 443 -33.94 16.95 -16.83
C TYR A 443 -33.84 16.45 -18.27
N GLN A 444 -34.84 15.72 -18.78
CA GLN A 444 -34.84 15.10 -20.10
C GLN A 444 -33.60 14.24 -20.34
N ILE A 445 -33.23 13.43 -19.34
CA ILE A 445 -31.98 12.64 -19.30
C ILE A 445 -31.86 11.75 -20.54
N GLU A 446 -32.92 11.02 -20.90
CA GLU A 446 -32.91 10.13 -22.05
C GLU A 446 -32.68 10.90 -23.38
N ARG A 447 -33.18 12.15 -23.48
CA ARG A 447 -32.94 12.98 -24.66
C ARG A 447 -31.53 13.58 -24.67
N SER A 448 -31.04 13.98 -23.52
CA SER A 448 -29.75 14.69 -23.36
C SER A 448 -28.57 13.72 -23.46
N LEU A 449 -28.78 12.48 -23.03
CA LEU A 449 -27.79 11.41 -23.00
C LEU A 449 -28.36 10.14 -23.67
N PRO A 450 -28.51 10.11 -25.01
CA PRO A 450 -29.18 9.00 -25.69
C PRO A 450 -28.44 7.66 -25.58
N GLU A 451 -27.12 7.67 -25.36
CA GLU A 451 -26.29 6.47 -25.23
C GLU A 451 -26.32 5.85 -23.81
N LEU A 452 -26.77 6.65 -22.82
CA LEU A 452 -26.77 6.27 -21.40
C LEU A 452 -27.49 4.95 -21.12
N LYS A 453 -28.61 4.72 -21.81
CA LYS A 453 -29.40 3.49 -21.63
C LYS A 453 -28.59 2.26 -22.06
N GLY A 454 -27.93 2.31 -23.21
CA GLY A 454 -27.07 1.22 -23.72
C GLY A 454 -25.88 0.97 -22.78
N GLU A 455 -25.27 2.02 -22.27
CA GLU A 455 -24.16 1.90 -21.28
C GLU A 455 -24.65 1.22 -19.99
N MET A 456 -25.78 1.64 -19.44
CA MET A 456 -26.36 0.99 -18.25
C MET A 456 -26.76 -0.46 -18.51
N GLU A 457 -27.26 -0.79 -19.71
CA GLU A 457 -27.58 -2.17 -20.10
C GLU A 457 -26.32 -3.02 -20.16
N ALA A 458 -25.23 -2.55 -20.75
CA ALA A 458 -23.96 -3.24 -20.83
C ALA A 458 -23.38 -3.54 -19.44
N VAL A 459 -23.34 -2.53 -18.56
CA VAL A 459 -22.86 -2.70 -17.17
C VAL A 459 -23.75 -3.67 -16.41
N ARG A 460 -25.09 -3.56 -16.55
CA ARG A 460 -26.03 -4.48 -15.90
C ARG A 460 -25.78 -5.93 -16.33
N ASP A 461 -25.59 -6.18 -17.62
CA ASP A 461 -25.38 -7.52 -18.17
C ASP A 461 -24.07 -8.12 -17.68
N ARG A 462 -23.00 -7.30 -17.60
CA ARG A 462 -21.72 -7.71 -17.03
C ARG A 462 -21.85 -8.06 -15.53
N ILE A 463 -22.54 -7.23 -14.76
CA ILE A 463 -22.81 -7.52 -13.33
C ILE A 463 -23.66 -8.79 -13.18
N GLU A 464 -24.64 -9.04 -14.08
CA GLU A 464 -25.43 -10.27 -14.05
C GLU A 464 -24.59 -11.51 -14.37
N GLN A 465 -23.65 -11.43 -15.31
CA GLN A 465 -22.69 -12.50 -15.58
C GLN A 465 -21.82 -12.78 -14.35
N ALA A 466 -21.28 -11.74 -13.73
CA ALA A 466 -20.51 -11.87 -12.47
C ALA A 466 -21.32 -12.55 -11.36
N ILE A 467 -22.59 -12.17 -11.17
CA ILE A 467 -23.49 -12.79 -10.19
C ILE A 467 -23.69 -14.29 -10.48
N ASN A 468 -23.90 -14.65 -11.75
CA ASN A 468 -24.12 -16.03 -12.15
C ASN A 468 -22.87 -16.87 -11.95
N GLU A 469 -21.69 -16.32 -12.23
CA GLU A 469 -20.42 -17.01 -12.04
C GLU A 469 -20.12 -17.20 -10.53
N ILE A 470 -20.34 -16.19 -9.70
CA ILE A 470 -20.24 -16.34 -8.24
C ILE A 470 -21.13 -17.49 -7.75
N ARG A 471 -22.38 -17.59 -8.22
CA ARG A 471 -23.30 -18.67 -7.84
C ARG A 471 -22.89 -20.04 -8.37
N ARG A 472 -22.20 -20.09 -9.50
CA ARG A 472 -21.64 -21.34 -10.04
C ARG A 472 -20.50 -21.85 -9.17
N ILE A 473 -19.63 -20.94 -8.68
CA ILE A 473 -18.49 -21.27 -7.82
C ILE A 473 -18.98 -21.54 -6.39
N ASP A 474 -19.85 -20.67 -5.86
CA ASP A 474 -20.38 -20.79 -4.49
C ASP A 474 -21.72 -21.52 -4.47
N THR A 475 -21.66 -22.84 -4.51
CA THR A 475 -22.85 -23.71 -4.45
C THR A 475 -23.54 -23.72 -3.07
N ARG A 476 -22.89 -23.20 -2.03
CA ARG A 476 -23.40 -23.17 -0.64
C ARG A 476 -24.20 -21.89 -0.33
N GLY A 477 -24.22 -20.90 -1.23
CA GLY A 477 -25.06 -19.71 -1.11
C GLY A 477 -24.62 -18.75 0.00
N GLY A 478 -23.36 -18.33 0.01
CA GLY A 478 -22.80 -17.42 1.02
C GLY A 478 -23.36 -16.00 0.97
N GLY A 479 -24.02 -15.62 -0.11
CA GLY A 479 -24.68 -14.32 -0.28
C GLY A 479 -23.72 -13.18 -0.57
N GLN A 480 -22.52 -13.48 -1.07
CA GLN A 480 -21.54 -12.49 -1.50
C GLN A 480 -22.05 -11.61 -2.64
N GLU A 481 -22.86 -12.16 -3.51
CA GLU A 481 -23.44 -11.47 -4.66
C GLU A 481 -24.49 -10.40 -4.30
N ARG A 482 -24.92 -10.28 -3.03
CA ARG A 482 -26.04 -9.39 -2.63
C ARG A 482 -25.80 -7.93 -3.00
N VAL A 483 -24.57 -7.44 -2.88
CA VAL A 483 -24.22 -6.08 -3.24
C VAL A 483 -24.37 -5.87 -4.75
N LEU A 484 -23.90 -6.83 -5.54
CA LEU A 484 -24.00 -6.80 -7.00
C LEU A 484 -25.47 -6.92 -7.46
N VAL A 485 -26.26 -7.78 -6.80
CA VAL A 485 -27.71 -7.90 -7.03
C VAL A 485 -28.42 -6.57 -6.77
N ALA A 486 -28.10 -5.87 -5.67
CA ALA A 486 -28.70 -4.58 -5.37
C ALA A 486 -28.36 -3.52 -6.44
N MET A 487 -27.11 -3.51 -6.94
CA MET A 487 -26.68 -2.60 -8.03
C MET A 487 -27.39 -2.93 -9.34
N ARG A 488 -27.45 -4.20 -9.74
CA ARG A 488 -28.20 -4.67 -10.91
C ARG A 488 -29.68 -4.22 -10.85
N ASP A 489 -30.35 -4.39 -9.72
CA ASP A 489 -31.77 -4.05 -9.55
C ASP A 489 -32.00 -2.52 -9.63
N LEU A 490 -31.04 -1.74 -9.11
CA LEU A 490 -31.03 -0.31 -9.25
C LEU A 490 -30.88 0.11 -10.72
N LEU A 491 -29.93 -0.52 -11.44
CA LEU A 491 -29.73 -0.29 -12.89
C LEU A 491 -31.00 -0.64 -13.68
N ASN A 492 -31.66 -1.77 -13.42
CA ASN A 492 -32.92 -2.11 -14.05
C ASN A 492 -34.01 -1.04 -13.83
N THR A 493 -34.04 -0.47 -12.63
CA THR A 493 -34.96 0.63 -12.31
C THR A 493 -34.66 1.89 -13.12
N LEU A 494 -33.39 2.23 -13.31
CA LEU A 494 -32.92 3.40 -14.04
C LEU A 494 -33.01 3.24 -15.56
N ILE A 495 -32.74 2.04 -16.09
CA ILE A 495 -32.90 1.69 -17.51
C ILE A 495 -34.35 1.86 -17.94
N ASN A 496 -35.30 1.44 -17.10
CA ASN A 496 -36.74 1.59 -17.35
C ASN A 496 -37.22 3.05 -17.24
N ASN A 497 -36.56 3.86 -16.46
CA ASN A 497 -36.90 5.29 -16.27
C ASN A 497 -35.69 6.10 -15.84
N PRO A 498 -34.89 6.64 -16.77
CA PRO A 498 -33.70 7.44 -16.47
C PRO A 498 -33.96 8.69 -15.65
N GLU A 499 -35.14 9.30 -15.76
CA GLU A 499 -35.49 10.51 -14.96
C GLU A 499 -35.50 10.26 -13.45
N ARG A 500 -35.50 9.00 -13.03
CA ARG A 500 -35.36 8.65 -11.62
C ARG A 500 -34.01 8.98 -11.03
N PHE A 501 -32.96 9.17 -11.83
CA PHE A 501 -31.66 9.58 -11.32
C PHE A 501 -31.75 10.79 -10.39
N ALA A 502 -32.54 11.80 -10.74
CA ALA A 502 -32.72 12.98 -9.90
C ALA A 502 -33.22 12.68 -8.47
N ARG A 503 -33.85 11.52 -8.25
CA ARG A 503 -34.38 11.10 -6.95
C ARG A 503 -33.48 10.13 -6.21
N VAL A 504 -32.68 9.33 -6.92
CA VAL A 504 -31.89 8.24 -6.37
C VAL A 504 -30.39 8.41 -6.54
N LEU A 505 -29.92 9.61 -6.92
CA LEU A 505 -28.50 9.86 -7.19
C LEU A 505 -27.59 9.48 -6.01
N GLU A 506 -27.97 9.85 -4.78
CA GLU A 506 -27.24 9.47 -3.58
C GLU A 506 -27.25 7.94 -3.35
N THR A 507 -28.38 7.28 -3.62
CA THR A 507 -28.47 5.81 -3.53
C THR A 507 -27.57 5.15 -4.57
N TYR A 508 -27.54 5.70 -5.79
CA TYR A 508 -26.64 5.23 -6.84
C TYR A 508 -25.18 5.34 -6.42
N LYS A 509 -24.75 6.51 -5.97
CA LYS A 509 -23.40 6.78 -5.45
C LYS A 509 -23.04 5.80 -4.31
N ALA A 510 -23.95 5.60 -3.35
CA ALA A 510 -23.75 4.66 -2.25
C ALA A 510 -23.64 3.20 -2.73
N SER A 511 -24.39 2.79 -3.75
CA SER A 511 -24.32 1.45 -4.34
C SER A 511 -23.01 1.22 -5.08
N VAL A 512 -22.51 2.21 -5.83
CA VAL A 512 -21.19 2.13 -6.49
C VAL A 512 -20.09 1.98 -5.44
N ARG A 513 -20.17 2.75 -4.33
CA ARG A 513 -19.23 2.61 -3.20
C ARG A 513 -19.27 1.21 -2.59
N ALA A 514 -20.47 0.64 -2.40
CA ALA A 514 -20.62 -0.72 -1.88
C ALA A 514 -20.00 -1.77 -2.81
N CYS A 515 -20.10 -1.60 -4.15
CA CYS A 515 -19.40 -2.45 -5.11
C CYS A 515 -17.87 -2.34 -4.97
N GLY A 516 -17.34 -1.13 -4.75
CA GLY A 516 -15.90 -0.95 -4.48
C GLY A 516 -15.43 -1.60 -3.18
N THR A 517 -16.22 -1.55 -2.11
CA THR A 517 -15.92 -2.28 -0.86
C THR A 517 -15.92 -3.79 -1.09
N TRP A 518 -16.92 -4.29 -1.84
CA TRP A 518 -16.99 -5.70 -2.23
C TRP A 518 -15.75 -6.13 -3.04
N LEU A 519 -15.31 -5.31 -3.99
CA LEU A 519 -14.11 -5.56 -4.79
C LEU A 519 -12.88 -5.73 -3.90
N ASN A 520 -12.64 -4.81 -2.98
CA ASN A 520 -11.53 -4.88 -2.03
C ASN A 520 -11.55 -6.17 -1.20
N GLU A 521 -12.73 -6.55 -0.70
CA GLU A 521 -12.87 -7.79 0.06
C GLU A 521 -12.67 -9.03 -0.82
N ALA A 522 -13.12 -9.00 -2.07
CA ALA A 522 -13.01 -10.12 -3.00
C ALA A 522 -11.56 -10.42 -3.41
N MET A 523 -10.72 -9.40 -3.52
CA MET A 523 -9.29 -9.55 -3.83
C MET A 523 -8.50 -10.25 -2.71
N LEU A 524 -8.98 -10.23 -1.47
CA LEU A 524 -8.28 -10.85 -0.35
C LEU A 524 -8.58 -12.34 -0.25
N GLN A 525 -7.55 -13.16 -0.14
CA GLN A 525 -7.62 -14.62 -0.12
C GLN A 525 -6.99 -15.21 1.17
N PRO A 526 -7.47 -14.85 2.39
CA PRO A 526 -6.83 -15.28 3.64
C PRO A 526 -7.02 -16.78 3.90
N LEU A 527 -5.96 -17.45 4.33
CA LEU A 527 -5.96 -18.83 4.79
C LEU A 527 -4.98 -18.98 5.95
N GLN A 528 -5.35 -19.78 6.93
CA GLN A 528 -4.50 -20.14 8.06
C GLN A 528 -4.23 -21.64 8.04
N LEU A 529 -2.96 -22.04 8.23
CA LEU A 529 -2.50 -23.42 8.17
C LEU A 529 -1.73 -23.77 9.44
N ASP A 530 -2.11 -24.88 10.11
CA ASP A 530 -1.44 -25.45 11.26
C ASP A 530 -0.46 -26.55 10.84
N ALA A 531 -0.95 -27.53 10.07
CA ALA A 531 -0.14 -28.67 9.66
C ALA A 531 -0.53 -29.22 8.28
N VAL A 532 0.46 -29.82 7.62
CA VAL A 532 0.30 -30.61 6.40
C VAL A 532 0.73 -32.05 6.72
N GLN A 533 -0.07 -33.04 6.34
CA GLN A 533 0.26 -34.44 6.46
C GLN A 533 0.34 -35.08 5.07
N ILE A 534 1.50 -35.55 4.70
CA ILE A 534 1.77 -36.28 3.45
C ILE A 534 1.79 -37.77 3.82
N SER A 535 0.77 -38.52 3.39
CA SER A 535 0.52 -39.88 3.84
C SER A 535 0.33 -40.83 2.68
N ALA A 536 0.73 -42.10 2.92
CA ALA A 536 0.34 -43.19 2.05
C ALA A 536 -1.20 -43.28 1.95
N PRO A 537 -1.77 -43.70 0.82
CA PRO A 537 -3.22 -43.73 0.62
C PRO A 537 -4.00 -44.64 1.58
N ASP A 538 -3.31 -45.62 2.19
CA ASP A 538 -3.89 -46.53 3.21
C ASP A 538 -3.82 -45.95 4.63
N VAL A 539 -3.19 -44.79 4.81
CA VAL A 539 -3.10 -44.11 6.12
C VAL A 539 -4.10 -43.00 6.20
N GLU A 540 -5.03 -43.10 7.13
CA GLU A 540 -6.01 -42.07 7.40
C GLU A 540 -5.34 -40.79 7.92
N HIS A 541 -5.69 -39.62 7.36
CA HIS A 541 -5.20 -38.32 7.85
C HIS A 541 -5.76 -38.06 9.26
N LYS A 542 -4.92 -38.29 10.26
CA LYS A 542 -5.25 -38.09 11.70
C LYS A 542 -4.50 -36.87 12.24
N LEU A 543 -4.69 -35.74 11.63
CA LEU A 543 -4.32 -34.46 12.24
C LEU A 543 -5.25 -34.30 13.46
N ARG A 544 -4.71 -34.19 14.64
CA ARG A 544 -5.28 -34.29 15.98
C ARG A 544 -6.80 -34.14 16.10
N ASN A 545 -7.45 -35.20 16.56
CA ASN A 545 -8.90 -35.25 16.77
C ASN A 545 -9.26 -34.73 18.17
N ASN A 546 -10.03 -33.65 18.24
CA ASN A 546 -10.48 -33.09 19.51
C ASN A 546 -11.62 -33.89 20.10
N SER A 547 -11.33 -34.71 21.10
CA SER A 547 -12.34 -35.22 22.00
C SER A 547 -13.07 -34.04 22.68
N ILE A 548 -14.40 -34.10 22.78
CA ILE A 548 -15.22 -33.09 23.46
C ILE A 548 -14.72 -32.83 24.89
N PHE A 549 -14.24 -33.86 25.57
CA PHE A 549 -13.64 -33.75 26.91
C PHE A 549 -12.33 -32.96 26.92
N HIS A 550 -11.48 -33.16 25.92
CA HIS A 550 -10.24 -32.41 25.80
C HIS A 550 -10.49 -30.91 25.54
N ARG A 551 -11.47 -30.61 24.70
CA ARG A 551 -11.91 -29.25 24.40
C ARG A 551 -12.50 -28.55 25.65
N ILE A 552 -13.35 -29.19 26.39
CA ILE A 552 -13.91 -28.66 27.65
C ILE A 552 -12.79 -28.42 28.67
N TRP A 553 -11.88 -29.39 28.83
CA TRP A 553 -10.75 -29.25 29.76
C TRP A 553 -9.82 -28.10 29.38
N PHE A 554 -9.53 -27.97 28.10
CA PHE A 554 -8.71 -26.88 27.58
C PHE A 554 -9.34 -25.50 27.88
N GLU A 555 -10.62 -25.35 27.59
CA GLU A 555 -11.35 -24.09 27.86
C GLU A 555 -11.46 -23.78 29.36
N LEU A 556 -11.70 -24.76 30.19
CA LEU A 556 -11.71 -24.59 31.65
C LEU A 556 -10.32 -24.21 32.17
N SER A 557 -9.27 -24.84 31.67
CA SER A 557 -7.89 -24.51 32.04
C SER A 557 -7.55 -23.08 31.62
N ARG A 558 -7.93 -22.68 30.40
CA ARG A 558 -7.72 -21.34 29.89
C ARG A 558 -8.50 -20.29 30.71
N LEU A 559 -9.75 -20.58 31.04
CA LEU A 559 -10.53 -19.73 31.94
C LEU A 559 -9.88 -19.61 33.32
N PHE A 560 -9.36 -20.70 33.89
CA PHE A 560 -8.64 -20.67 35.17
C PHE A 560 -7.37 -19.81 35.08
N PHE A 561 -6.54 -20.00 34.05
CA PHE A 561 -5.33 -19.21 33.87
C PHE A 561 -5.60 -17.73 33.58
N SER A 562 -6.73 -17.38 32.94
CA SER A 562 -7.11 -15.98 32.69
C SER A 562 -7.30 -15.14 33.94
N PHE A 563 -7.46 -15.75 35.12
CA PHE A 563 -7.50 -15.02 36.38
C PHE A 563 -6.11 -14.66 36.93
N PHE A 564 -5.08 -15.30 36.42
CA PHE A 564 -3.68 -15.17 36.93
C PHE A 564 -2.71 -14.61 35.88
N ILE A 565 -3.08 -14.70 34.61
CA ILE A 565 -2.23 -14.30 33.50
C ILE A 565 -2.96 -13.20 32.74
N ASP A 566 -2.30 -12.07 32.59
CA ASP A 566 -2.77 -11.00 31.72
C ASP A 566 -2.30 -11.30 30.28
N TYR A 567 -3.16 -11.92 29.49
CA TYR A 567 -2.89 -12.21 28.07
C TYR A 567 -2.81 -10.95 27.18
N SER A 568 -3.10 -9.78 27.73
CA SER A 568 -2.91 -8.50 27.05
C SER A 568 -1.51 -7.89 27.29
N ARG A 569 -0.77 -8.42 28.27
CA ARG A 569 0.63 -8.07 28.53
C ARG A 569 1.54 -9.07 27.86
N ILE A 570 2.26 -8.64 26.85
CA ILE A 570 3.42 -9.36 26.36
C ILE A 570 4.48 -9.27 27.48
N GLY A 571 4.99 -10.42 27.95
CA GLY A 571 6.02 -10.45 28.99
C GLY A 571 7.31 -9.75 28.53
N ASN A 572 8.17 -9.37 29.48
CA ASN A 572 9.48 -8.82 29.13
C ASN A 572 10.46 -9.95 28.79
N VAL A 573 11.37 -9.69 27.86
CA VAL A 573 12.38 -10.65 27.42
C VAL A 573 13.46 -10.88 28.48
N SER A 574 13.70 -9.88 29.35
CA SER A 574 14.70 -9.95 30.40
C SER A 574 14.16 -10.59 31.68
N ASP A 575 14.85 -11.61 32.22
CA ASP A 575 14.57 -12.27 33.51
C ASP A 575 15.01 -11.44 34.73
N SER A 576 15.67 -10.30 34.53
CA SER A 576 16.21 -9.48 35.61
C SER A 576 15.21 -8.39 36.03
N ASP A 577 14.73 -8.46 37.28
CA ASP A 577 14.17 -7.32 38.01
C ASP A 577 15.25 -6.21 38.29
N GLU A 578 16.46 -6.38 37.78
CA GLU A 578 17.64 -5.53 38.05
C GLU A 578 17.96 -4.53 36.93
N GLY A 579 17.16 -4.42 35.87
CA GLY A 579 17.36 -3.44 34.79
C GLY A 579 16.56 -2.15 35.00
N ASP A 580 17.00 -1.07 34.33
CA ASP A 580 16.23 0.16 34.24
C ASP A 580 14.88 -0.12 33.57
N THR A 581 13.82 0.41 34.12
CA THR A 581 12.48 0.26 33.56
C THR A 581 11.91 1.65 33.26
N ILE A 582 11.45 1.84 32.01
CA ILE A 582 10.76 3.07 31.60
C ILE A 582 9.29 2.77 31.23
N THR A 583 8.43 3.76 31.46
CA THR A 583 7.02 3.72 31.07
C THR A 583 6.83 4.51 29.81
N LEU A 584 6.28 3.85 28.79
CA LEU A 584 6.00 4.42 27.48
C LEU A 584 4.50 4.59 27.28
N TRP A 585 4.04 5.82 26.97
CA TRP A 585 2.67 6.06 26.54
C TRP A 585 2.58 6.17 25.02
N VAL A 586 1.56 5.50 24.46
CA VAL A 586 1.25 5.47 23.02
C VAL A 586 -0.19 5.90 22.84
N GLY A 587 -0.44 6.86 21.95
CA GLY A 587 -1.77 7.43 21.68
C GLY A 587 -2.58 6.72 20.59
N SER A 588 -1.94 5.81 19.86
CA SER A 588 -2.53 5.11 18.73
C SER A 588 -3.38 3.90 19.13
N GLY A 589 -3.99 3.25 18.13
CA GLY A 589 -4.81 2.04 18.34
C GLY A 589 -4.03 0.86 18.92
N ARG A 590 -4.78 -0.13 19.47
CA ARG A 590 -4.20 -1.33 20.10
C ARG A 590 -3.23 -2.08 19.18
N ASP A 591 -3.54 -2.17 17.88
CA ASP A 591 -2.70 -2.89 16.93
C ASP A 591 -1.33 -2.24 16.75
N GLN A 592 -1.28 -0.91 16.66
CA GLN A 592 -0.03 -0.15 16.62
C GLN A 592 0.77 -0.32 17.92
N ALA A 593 0.09 -0.23 19.08
CA ALA A 593 0.74 -0.42 20.38
C ALA A 593 1.33 -1.84 20.52
N ASN A 594 0.66 -2.85 19.98
CA ASN A 594 1.18 -4.22 19.96
C ASN A 594 2.43 -4.35 19.07
N VAL A 595 2.44 -3.73 17.89
CA VAL A 595 3.62 -3.71 17.02
C VAL A 595 4.78 -3.01 17.71
N ILE A 596 4.55 -1.83 18.31
CA ILE A 596 5.58 -1.10 19.07
C ILE A 596 6.15 -1.98 20.19
N LYS A 597 5.27 -2.63 20.97
CA LYS A 597 5.69 -3.51 22.06
C LYS A 597 6.49 -4.71 21.57
N SER A 598 6.09 -5.32 20.44
CA SER A 598 6.81 -6.45 19.83
C SER A 598 8.22 -6.04 19.43
N LEU A 599 8.38 -4.90 18.74
CA LEU A 599 9.69 -4.38 18.34
C LEU A 599 10.59 -4.04 19.55
N ILE A 600 9.99 -3.48 20.61
CA ILE A 600 10.71 -3.19 21.85
C ILE A 600 11.26 -4.48 22.47
N ASP A 601 10.45 -5.50 22.60
CA ASP A 601 10.84 -6.77 23.23
C ASP A 601 11.86 -7.54 22.39
N GLU A 602 11.68 -7.55 21.07
CA GLU A 602 12.53 -8.28 20.12
C GLU A 602 13.90 -7.64 19.91
N ARG A 603 13.99 -6.31 20.05
CA ARG A 603 15.21 -5.54 19.73
C ARG A 603 15.70 -4.73 20.90
N PHE A 604 14.96 -3.68 21.29
CA PHE A 604 15.44 -2.70 22.26
C PHE A 604 15.76 -3.33 23.61
N THR A 605 14.83 -4.03 24.21
CA THR A 605 15.04 -4.67 25.52
C THR A 605 16.10 -5.75 25.45
N TYR A 606 16.12 -6.51 24.37
CA TYR A 606 17.12 -7.58 24.15
C TYR A 606 18.55 -7.00 24.04
N ASP A 607 18.72 -5.93 23.27
CA ASP A 607 20.04 -5.34 23.00
C ASP A 607 20.55 -4.45 24.15
N THR A 608 19.65 -3.76 24.87
CA THR A 608 20.03 -2.77 25.90
C THR A 608 19.83 -3.24 27.33
N GLY A 609 18.99 -4.25 27.56
CA GLY A 609 18.57 -4.67 28.90
C GLY A 609 17.58 -3.72 29.58
N ILE A 610 17.16 -2.61 28.92
CA ILE A 610 16.18 -1.66 29.44
C ILE A 610 14.77 -2.20 29.21
N ASN A 611 13.99 -2.34 30.27
CA ASN A 611 12.60 -2.78 30.20
C ASN A 611 11.67 -1.61 29.87
N VAL A 612 10.67 -1.85 29.00
CA VAL A 612 9.70 -0.81 28.63
C VAL A 612 8.26 -1.28 28.90
N ASN A 613 7.59 -0.59 29.77
CA ASN A 613 6.17 -0.81 30.07
C ASN A 613 5.29 0.05 29.14
N VAL A 614 4.76 -0.57 28.07
CA VAL A 614 3.92 0.13 27.08
C VAL A 614 2.48 0.26 27.58
N MET A 615 1.96 1.47 27.58
CA MET A 615 0.58 1.79 27.97
C MET A 615 -0.13 2.53 26.85
N LEU A 616 -1.31 2.04 26.48
CA LEU A 616 -2.20 2.72 25.53
C LEU A 616 -3.05 3.73 26.28
N VAL A 617 -2.83 5.02 26.03
CA VAL A 617 -3.45 6.12 26.76
C VAL A 617 -3.90 7.23 25.81
N ASP A 618 -5.02 7.87 26.09
CA ASP A 618 -5.43 9.07 25.37
C ASP A 618 -4.46 10.23 25.69
N MET A 619 -3.73 10.69 24.68
CA MET A 619 -2.71 11.74 24.82
C MET A 619 -3.26 13.08 25.32
N SER A 620 -4.56 13.33 25.22
CA SER A 620 -5.18 14.51 25.82
C SER A 620 -5.06 14.57 27.36
N THR A 621 -4.82 13.42 27.99
CA THR A 621 -4.64 13.30 29.45
C THR A 621 -3.20 13.52 29.92
N LEU A 622 -2.23 13.57 28.98
CA LEU A 622 -0.80 13.60 29.28
C LEU A 622 -0.41 14.73 30.25
N LEU A 623 -0.88 15.96 29.98
CA LEU A 623 -0.58 17.10 30.84
C LEU A 623 -1.13 16.92 32.28
N GLN A 624 -2.35 16.42 32.38
CA GLN A 624 -3.03 16.25 33.68
C GLN A 624 -2.35 15.16 34.52
N ALA A 625 -2.00 14.05 33.88
CA ALA A 625 -1.30 12.95 34.51
C ALA A 625 0.11 13.37 34.96
N THR A 626 0.83 14.11 34.13
CA THR A 626 2.16 14.66 34.48
C THR A 626 2.09 15.57 35.69
N LEU A 627 1.11 16.48 35.73
CA LEU A 627 0.90 17.37 36.90
C LEU A 627 0.52 16.60 38.17
N ALA A 628 -0.11 15.42 38.02
CA ALA A 628 -0.44 14.54 39.15
C ALA A 628 0.73 13.62 39.56
N GLY A 629 1.88 13.68 38.88
CA GLY A 629 3.03 12.79 39.12
C GLY A 629 2.81 11.36 38.69
N GLN A 630 1.90 11.12 37.71
CA GLN A 630 1.55 9.81 37.14
C GLN A 630 1.77 9.78 35.63
N GLY A 631 2.58 10.68 35.09
CA GLY A 631 2.95 10.69 33.68
C GLY A 631 3.92 9.57 33.33
N PRO A 632 4.14 9.31 32.02
CA PRO A 632 5.13 8.33 31.53
C PRO A 632 6.56 8.87 31.64
N ASP A 633 7.56 8.03 31.36
CA ASP A 633 8.93 8.46 31.08
C ASP A 633 9.05 9.00 29.66
N VAL A 634 8.43 8.29 28.70
CA VAL A 634 8.43 8.65 27.27
C VAL A 634 7.00 8.64 26.73
N ALA A 635 6.68 9.58 25.85
CA ALA A 635 5.44 9.58 25.10
C ALA A 635 5.71 9.67 23.60
N LEU A 636 5.05 8.80 22.82
CA LEU A 636 5.05 8.80 21.35
C LEU A 636 3.75 9.41 20.82
N GLN A 637 3.78 9.80 19.53
CA GLN A 637 2.60 10.32 18.83
C GLN A 637 1.98 11.56 19.50
N VAL A 638 2.84 12.41 20.01
CA VAL A 638 2.44 13.67 20.61
C VAL A 638 2.21 14.71 19.52
N ALA A 639 1.13 15.48 19.61
CA ALA A 639 0.86 16.54 18.65
C ALA A 639 1.97 17.60 18.65
N GLY A 640 2.36 18.08 17.47
CA GLY A 640 3.54 18.93 17.27
C GLY A 640 3.52 20.29 17.99
N ASP A 641 2.36 20.78 18.42
CA ASP A 641 2.19 22.02 19.17
C ASP A 641 2.38 21.88 20.70
N LEU A 642 2.44 20.64 21.21
CA LEU A 642 2.50 20.36 22.65
C LEU A 642 3.91 20.41 23.26
N PRO A 643 4.98 19.88 22.61
CA PRO A 643 6.31 19.74 23.22
C PRO A 643 6.87 21.07 23.74
N MET A 644 6.82 22.12 22.93
CA MET A 644 7.27 23.45 23.33
C MET A 644 6.47 23.99 24.54
N ASN A 645 5.15 23.82 24.52
CA ASN A 645 4.29 24.24 25.64
C ASN A 645 4.59 23.49 26.94
N PHE A 646 4.95 22.21 26.86
CA PHE A 646 5.36 21.41 28.03
C PHE A 646 6.77 21.77 28.48
N GLY A 647 7.70 22.02 27.55
CA GLY A 647 9.05 22.45 27.82
C GLY A 647 9.10 23.76 28.61
N LEU A 648 8.32 24.75 28.20
CA LEU A 648 8.20 26.02 28.93
C LEU A 648 7.65 25.87 30.35
N ARG A 649 6.98 24.77 30.67
CA ARG A 649 6.50 24.44 32.03
C ARG A 649 7.43 23.50 32.78
N ASN A 650 8.60 23.20 32.23
CA ASN A 650 9.54 22.18 32.73
C ASN A 650 8.87 20.81 32.96
N ALA A 651 7.96 20.43 32.06
CA ALA A 651 7.29 19.13 32.09
C ALA A 651 7.97 18.10 31.15
N VAL A 652 8.69 18.58 30.14
CA VAL A 652 9.51 17.72 29.23
C VAL A 652 10.97 18.13 29.31
N THR A 653 11.84 17.17 29.07
CA THR A 653 13.30 17.34 29.12
C THR A 653 13.77 18.13 27.90
N ASP A 654 14.64 19.09 28.11
CA ASP A 654 15.40 19.74 27.08
C ASP A 654 16.46 18.76 26.56
N LEU A 655 16.29 18.32 25.30
CA LEU A 655 17.16 17.32 24.65
C LEU A 655 18.53 17.90 24.28
N SER A 656 18.69 19.23 24.26
CA SER A 656 19.99 19.88 23.98
C SER A 656 21.06 19.56 25.05
N ARG A 657 20.66 18.97 26.17
CA ARG A 657 21.58 18.45 27.19
C ARG A 657 22.36 17.20 26.77
N PHE A 658 21.90 16.45 25.79
CA PHE A 658 22.55 15.22 25.29
C PHE A 658 23.59 15.57 24.23
N GLU A 659 24.82 15.11 24.44
CA GLU A 659 25.96 15.48 23.59
C GLU A 659 25.83 14.95 22.15
N ASP A 660 25.10 13.85 21.95
CA ASP A 660 24.88 13.18 20.68
C ASP A 660 23.64 13.69 19.91
N LEU A 661 22.87 14.65 20.46
CA LEU A 661 21.73 15.25 19.76
C LEU A 661 22.08 15.78 18.34
N PRO A 662 23.22 16.46 18.10
CA PRO A 662 23.54 16.94 16.76
C PRO A 662 23.60 15.83 15.71
N GLU A 663 24.15 14.65 16.05
CA GLU A 663 24.20 13.48 15.18
C GLU A 663 22.78 12.92 14.91
N ILE A 664 21.93 12.85 15.94
CA ILE A 664 20.58 12.36 15.81
C ILE A 664 19.71 13.28 14.94
N ARG A 665 19.97 14.58 14.95
CA ARG A 665 19.27 15.58 14.11
C ARG A 665 19.48 15.36 12.61
N GLU A 666 20.61 14.81 12.20
CA GLU A 666 20.91 14.52 10.79
C GLU A 666 19.95 13.49 10.16
N ARG A 667 19.21 12.75 10.99
CA ARG A 667 18.19 11.80 10.52
C ARG A 667 16.96 12.48 9.93
N PHE A 668 16.74 13.78 10.23
CA PHE A 668 15.52 14.50 9.95
C PHE A 668 15.75 15.70 9.04
N ASP A 669 14.73 16.05 8.26
CA ASP A 669 14.73 17.35 7.59
C ASP A 669 14.71 18.48 8.64
N PRO A 670 15.46 19.57 8.45
CA PRO A 670 15.46 20.70 9.38
C PRO A 670 14.04 21.25 9.66
N SER A 671 13.13 21.20 8.66
CA SER A 671 11.75 21.65 8.83
C SER A 671 10.95 20.82 9.85
N ALA A 672 11.32 19.54 10.04
CA ALA A 672 10.66 18.67 11.02
C ALA A 672 10.97 19.08 12.46
N MET A 673 12.13 19.68 12.71
CA MET A 673 12.57 20.13 14.05
C MET A 673 11.97 21.47 14.44
N VAL A 674 11.59 22.31 13.47
CA VAL A 674 11.12 23.71 13.71
C VAL A 674 10.06 23.83 14.81
N PRO A 675 9.00 23.00 14.88
CA PRO A 675 7.98 23.15 15.92
C PRO A 675 8.46 22.78 17.35
N PHE A 676 9.61 22.12 17.47
CA PHE A 676 10.13 21.60 18.75
C PHE A 676 11.26 22.42 19.32
N GLU A 677 11.70 23.46 18.63
CA GLU A 677 12.83 24.31 19.01
C GLU A 677 12.37 25.70 19.43
N PHE A 678 12.86 26.14 20.57
CA PHE A 678 12.60 27.49 21.05
C PHE A 678 13.74 27.98 21.95
N ASN A 679 14.28 29.17 21.65
CA ASN A 679 15.37 29.82 22.44
C ASN A 679 16.61 28.93 22.67
N GLY A 680 16.97 28.09 21.69
CA GLY A 680 18.14 27.20 21.78
C GLY A 680 17.90 25.89 22.52
N ALA A 681 16.68 25.66 23.06
CA ALA A 681 16.26 24.38 23.62
C ALA A 681 15.54 23.53 22.56
N THR A 682 15.65 22.20 22.66
CA THR A 682 14.96 21.23 21.83
C THR A 682 14.11 20.33 22.72
N TYR A 683 12.79 20.32 22.55
CA TYR A 683 11.85 19.64 23.44
C TYR A 683 11.29 18.31 22.94
N ALA A 684 11.60 17.93 21.70
CA ALA A 684 11.16 16.67 21.10
C ALA A 684 12.06 16.24 19.95
N LEU A 685 11.98 14.95 19.57
CA LEU A 685 12.41 14.49 18.25
C LEU A 685 11.18 14.28 17.35
N PRO A 686 11.29 14.53 16.04
CA PRO A 686 10.24 14.21 15.09
C PRO A 686 10.03 12.70 14.99
N GLU A 687 8.80 12.25 15.08
CA GLU A 687 8.40 10.87 14.83
C GLU A 687 7.82 10.72 13.43
N THR A 688 6.94 11.65 13.08
CA THR A 688 6.27 11.68 11.77
C THR A 688 6.41 13.06 11.15
N GLN A 689 6.39 13.10 9.80
CA GLN A 689 6.32 14.34 9.05
C GLN A 689 5.39 14.18 7.87
N SER A 690 4.52 15.17 7.65
CA SER A 690 3.59 15.19 6.54
C SER A 690 3.47 16.57 5.91
N PHE A 691 3.04 16.61 4.65
CA PHE A 691 2.91 17.84 3.85
C PHE A 691 1.84 17.64 2.75
N PRO A 692 1.23 18.73 2.25
CA PRO A 692 0.26 18.65 1.18
C PRO A 692 0.90 18.37 -0.18
N MET A 693 0.14 17.65 -1.03
CA MET A 693 0.43 17.38 -2.43
C MET A 693 -0.81 17.66 -3.27
N LEU A 694 -0.63 17.85 -4.58
CA LEU A 694 -1.70 17.91 -5.56
C LEU A 694 -1.96 16.51 -6.10
N PHE A 695 -3.14 15.93 -5.81
CA PHE A 695 -3.62 14.69 -6.43
C PHE A 695 -4.50 14.99 -7.64
N TYR A 696 -4.39 14.21 -8.71
CA TYR A 696 -5.15 14.45 -9.94
C TYR A 696 -5.56 13.15 -10.63
N ARG A 697 -6.70 13.19 -11.33
CA ARG A 697 -7.26 12.10 -12.13
C ARG A 697 -6.76 12.24 -13.57
N LYS A 698 -5.86 11.35 -13.99
CA LYS A 698 -5.27 11.31 -15.33
C LYS A 698 -6.34 11.18 -16.42
N ASP A 699 -7.29 10.25 -16.21
CA ASP A 699 -8.40 9.97 -17.14
C ASP A 699 -9.31 11.21 -17.35
N ILE A 700 -9.66 11.90 -16.28
CA ILE A 700 -10.53 13.07 -16.36
C ILE A 700 -9.79 14.29 -16.93
N LEU A 701 -8.54 14.51 -16.54
CA LEU A 701 -7.73 15.59 -17.11
C LEU A 701 -7.56 15.39 -18.63
N ALA A 702 -7.28 14.15 -19.07
CA ALA A 702 -7.19 13.84 -20.50
C ALA A 702 -8.54 14.06 -21.23
N GLU A 703 -9.68 13.66 -20.64
CA GLU A 703 -11.02 13.90 -21.18
C GLU A 703 -11.30 15.39 -21.36
N LEU A 704 -10.87 16.23 -20.41
CA LEU A 704 -11.11 17.67 -20.41
C LEU A 704 -10.01 18.46 -21.14
N GLY A 705 -8.93 17.82 -21.59
CA GLY A 705 -7.77 18.47 -22.21
C GLY A 705 -7.04 19.41 -21.24
N LEU A 706 -6.98 19.04 -19.96
CA LEU A 706 -6.27 19.76 -18.92
C LEU A 706 -4.91 19.15 -18.66
N GLU A 707 -3.91 19.99 -18.45
CA GLU A 707 -2.60 19.59 -17.92
C GLU A 707 -2.62 19.64 -16.39
N VAL A 708 -1.63 18.99 -15.77
CA VAL A 708 -1.43 19.06 -14.32
C VAL A 708 -0.98 20.47 -13.93
N PRO A 709 -1.73 21.17 -13.07
CA PRO A 709 -1.40 22.54 -12.67
C PRO A 709 -0.05 22.63 -11.96
N ARG A 710 0.79 23.56 -12.39
CA ARG A 710 2.08 23.84 -11.74
C ARG A 710 2.03 25.11 -10.88
N THR A 711 1.08 26.00 -11.15
CA THR A 711 0.89 27.25 -10.44
C THR A 711 -0.54 27.40 -9.96
N TRP A 712 -0.77 28.26 -8.97
CA TRP A 712 -2.14 28.58 -8.53
C TRP A 712 -2.97 29.26 -9.64
N ASP A 713 -2.32 29.95 -10.59
CA ASP A 713 -3.03 30.51 -11.73
C ASP A 713 -3.52 29.42 -12.69
N ASP A 714 -2.72 28.35 -12.89
CA ASP A 714 -3.17 27.17 -13.65
C ASP A 714 -4.37 26.49 -12.95
N VAL A 715 -4.33 26.40 -11.60
CA VAL A 715 -5.46 25.89 -10.81
C VAL A 715 -6.74 26.70 -11.07
N LYS A 716 -6.65 28.04 -11.08
CA LYS A 716 -7.81 28.91 -11.36
C LYS A 716 -8.36 28.70 -12.77
N ILE A 717 -7.48 28.51 -13.75
CA ILE A 717 -7.87 28.16 -15.13
C ILE A 717 -8.57 26.79 -15.15
N ALA A 718 -8.00 25.79 -14.49
CA ALA A 718 -8.57 24.46 -14.41
C ALA A 718 -9.95 24.48 -13.71
N MET A 719 -10.09 25.25 -12.61
CA MET A 719 -11.38 25.42 -11.90
C MET A 719 -12.48 25.96 -12.82
N ALA A 720 -12.14 26.90 -13.72
CA ALA A 720 -13.11 27.42 -14.67
C ALA A 720 -13.56 26.37 -15.70
N VAL A 721 -12.67 25.48 -16.12
CA VAL A 721 -13.01 24.33 -17.00
C VAL A 721 -13.86 23.32 -16.26
N LEU A 722 -13.47 22.93 -15.04
CA LEU A 722 -14.20 21.98 -14.21
C LEU A 722 -15.65 22.44 -13.93
N ALA A 723 -15.83 23.72 -13.61
CA ALA A 723 -17.15 24.29 -13.33
C ALA A 723 -18.12 24.16 -14.51
N ASN A 724 -17.66 24.19 -15.77
CA ASN A 724 -18.49 23.96 -16.94
C ASN A 724 -19.07 22.52 -16.98
N ASP A 725 -18.40 21.59 -16.37
CA ASP A 725 -18.79 20.19 -16.31
C ASP A 725 -19.36 19.78 -14.94
N MET A 726 -19.75 20.76 -14.11
CA MET A 726 -20.26 20.57 -12.73
C MET A 726 -19.29 19.81 -11.84
N MET A 727 -18.01 19.91 -12.12
CA MET A 727 -16.91 19.40 -11.31
C MET A 727 -16.24 20.54 -10.56
N GLU A 728 -15.53 20.23 -9.52
CA GLU A 728 -14.84 21.21 -8.67
C GLU A 728 -13.38 20.81 -8.44
N PHE A 729 -12.58 21.80 -8.08
CA PHE A 729 -11.29 21.57 -7.45
C PHE A 729 -11.53 21.30 -5.96
N GLY A 730 -10.89 20.26 -5.39
CA GLY A 730 -11.11 19.87 -4.00
C GLY A 730 -10.00 20.38 -3.08
N MET A 731 -10.37 21.15 -2.06
CA MET A 731 -9.40 21.67 -1.09
C MET A 731 -10.15 22.04 0.18
N LEU A 732 -9.75 21.40 1.32
CA LEU A 732 -10.35 21.74 2.62
C LEU A 732 -9.53 22.83 3.31
N PRO A 733 -10.21 23.79 3.98
CA PRO A 733 -9.51 24.80 4.74
C PRO A 733 -8.83 24.19 5.98
N ASN A 734 -7.51 24.30 6.05
CA ASN A 734 -6.72 23.85 7.18
C ASN A 734 -5.43 24.68 7.34
N GLU A 735 -4.67 24.39 8.41
CA GLU A 735 -3.44 25.12 8.74
C GLU A 735 -2.35 24.94 7.68
N LEU A 736 -2.15 23.71 7.18
CA LEU A 736 -1.11 23.44 6.19
C LEU A 736 -1.33 24.22 4.88
N LEU A 737 -2.59 24.31 4.44
CA LEU A 737 -2.91 25.09 3.23
C LEU A 737 -2.67 26.58 3.44
N PHE A 738 -3.13 27.14 4.57
CA PHE A 738 -2.89 28.55 4.88
C PHE A 738 -1.39 28.84 5.00
N ALA A 739 -0.65 28.00 5.74
CA ALA A 739 0.78 28.15 5.92
C ALA A 739 1.56 28.00 4.60
N THR A 740 1.13 27.08 3.72
CA THR A 740 1.71 26.95 2.39
C THR A 740 1.59 28.24 1.59
N LEU A 741 0.38 28.82 1.54
CA LEU A 741 0.15 30.09 0.86
C LEU A 741 0.94 31.24 1.52
N LEU A 742 1.04 31.26 2.86
CA LEU A 742 1.80 32.24 3.60
C LEU A 742 3.29 32.20 3.20
N PHE A 743 3.90 31.02 3.26
CA PHE A 743 5.32 30.83 2.94
C PHE A 743 5.61 31.07 1.45
N GLN A 744 4.72 30.70 0.56
CA GLN A 744 4.84 30.97 -0.87
C GLN A 744 4.75 32.46 -1.20
N ASN A 745 4.05 33.23 -0.41
CA ASN A 745 3.99 34.70 -0.55
C ASN A 745 5.10 35.42 0.22
N GLY A 746 6.08 34.72 0.79
CA GLY A 746 7.19 35.29 1.55
C GLY A 746 6.83 35.74 2.96
N GLY A 747 5.65 35.38 3.46
CA GLY A 747 5.18 35.72 4.80
C GLY A 747 5.69 34.77 5.88
N GLU A 748 5.61 35.22 7.13
CA GLU A 748 6.04 34.51 8.34
C GLU A 748 4.89 34.45 9.36
N TYR A 749 4.87 33.42 10.22
CA TYR A 749 3.92 33.36 11.33
C TYR A 749 4.24 34.38 12.41
N TYR A 750 5.52 34.55 12.72
CA TYR A 750 6.02 35.39 13.78
C TYR A 750 7.21 36.22 13.30
N ASN A 751 7.51 37.29 14.02
CA ASN A 751 8.71 38.07 13.80
C ASN A 751 9.96 37.30 14.26
N GLU A 752 11.13 37.82 13.96
CA GLU A 752 12.44 37.16 14.10
C GLU A 752 12.75 36.66 15.51
N ASP A 753 12.32 37.42 16.54
CA ASP A 753 12.50 37.07 17.97
C ASP A 753 11.31 36.29 18.58
N ALA A 754 10.37 35.89 17.75
CA ALA A 754 9.17 35.14 18.13
C ALA A 754 8.32 35.81 19.22
N SER A 755 8.40 37.13 19.35
CA SER A 755 7.69 37.91 20.38
C SER A 755 6.32 38.41 19.92
N ARG A 756 6.03 38.34 18.64
CA ARG A 756 4.83 38.89 18.01
C ARG A 756 4.48 38.09 16.75
N SER A 757 3.18 37.95 16.45
CA SER A 757 2.70 37.48 15.15
C SER A 757 3.08 38.46 14.03
N ALA A 758 3.48 37.93 12.86
CA ALA A 758 3.76 38.65 11.65
C ALA A 758 2.64 38.51 10.60
N LEU A 759 1.51 37.92 10.95
CA LEU A 759 0.39 37.64 10.02
C LEU A 759 -0.32 38.92 9.53
N ASP A 760 -0.10 40.07 10.19
CA ASP A 760 -0.58 41.39 9.77
C ASP A 760 0.36 42.10 8.77
N SER A 761 1.44 41.45 8.34
CA SER A 761 2.26 41.94 7.23
C SER A 761 1.51 41.97 5.90
N GLU A 762 2.00 42.68 4.89
CA GLU A 762 1.38 42.69 3.57
C GLU A 762 1.38 41.28 2.94
N GLU A 763 2.44 40.51 3.16
CA GLU A 763 2.58 39.12 2.70
C GLU A 763 1.54 38.22 3.39
N GLY A 764 1.37 38.38 4.70
CA GLY A 764 0.38 37.59 5.48
C GLY A 764 -1.05 37.94 5.10
N ILE A 765 -1.36 39.23 4.92
CA ILE A 765 -2.68 39.69 4.46
C ILE A 765 -2.97 39.19 3.03
N ASN A 766 -1.96 39.24 2.14
CA ASN A 766 -2.12 38.78 0.78
C ASN A 766 -2.35 37.25 0.72
N ALA A 767 -1.59 36.48 1.47
CA ALA A 767 -1.80 35.04 1.61
C ALA A 767 -3.21 34.70 2.12
N PHE A 768 -3.67 35.41 3.16
CA PHE A 768 -5.00 35.21 3.71
C PHE A 768 -6.12 35.61 2.73
N LYS A 769 -5.90 36.66 1.94
CA LYS A 769 -6.83 37.04 0.88
C LYS A 769 -6.94 35.93 -0.17
N ILE A 770 -5.81 35.41 -0.68
CA ILE A 770 -5.80 34.29 -1.62
C ILE A 770 -6.51 33.08 -1.02
N TYR A 771 -6.22 32.77 0.25
CA TYR A 771 -6.83 31.66 0.97
C TYR A 771 -8.36 31.76 1.05
N THR A 772 -8.89 32.95 1.35
CA THR A 772 -10.34 33.18 1.42
C THR A 772 -11.01 33.25 0.05
N GLU A 773 -10.31 33.76 -0.99
CA GLU A 773 -10.81 33.93 -2.34
C GLU A 773 -11.26 32.58 -2.97
N PHE A 774 -10.58 31.49 -2.69
CA PHE A 774 -10.98 30.16 -3.13
C PHE A 774 -12.40 29.80 -2.69
N TYR A 775 -12.84 30.27 -1.53
CA TYR A 775 -14.14 29.92 -0.95
C TYR A 775 -15.20 31.04 -1.14
N THR A 776 -14.79 32.30 -1.30
CA THR A 776 -15.69 33.40 -1.56
C THR A 776 -16.02 33.55 -3.04
N ASP A 777 -15.02 33.52 -3.90
CA ASP A 777 -15.15 33.82 -5.32
C ASP A 777 -15.35 32.56 -6.15
N TYR A 778 -14.46 31.52 -5.89
CA TYR A 778 -14.54 30.26 -6.61
C TYR A 778 -15.53 29.26 -5.99
N LYS A 779 -16.08 29.54 -4.80
CA LYS A 779 -17.15 28.77 -4.14
C LYS A 779 -16.79 27.33 -3.82
N LEU A 780 -15.52 27.04 -3.50
CA LEU A 780 -15.12 25.71 -3.09
C LEU A 780 -15.88 25.25 -1.84
N ASP A 781 -16.21 23.97 -1.80
CA ASP A 781 -16.82 23.34 -0.63
C ASP A 781 -15.84 23.30 0.56
N ARG A 782 -16.34 23.66 1.75
CA ARG A 782 -15.54 23.77 2.99
C ARG A 782 -15.60 22.53 3.88
N SER A 783 -16.45 21.55 3.59
CA SER A 783 -16.83 20.54 4.57
C SER A 783 -16.98 19.12 4.05
N THR A 784 -17.04 18.92 2.72
CA THR A 784 -17.25 17.60 2.15
C THR A 784 -15.91 16.91 1.93
N SER A 785 -15.83 15.58 2.22
CA SER A 785 -14.62 14.81 1.97
C SER A 785 -14.13 14.95 0.53
N VAL A 786 -12.90 15.42 0.38
CA VAL A 786 -12.27 15.61 -0.93
C VAL A 786 -11.87 14.27 -1.53
N GLU A 787 -11.49 13.28 -0.72
CA GLU A 787 -11.08 11.95 -1.16
C GLU A 787 -12.26 11.19 -1.79
N GLU A 788 -13.46 11.27 -1.18
CA GLU A 788 -14.66 10.66 -1.76
C GLU A 788 -15.03 11.30 -3.08
N ARG A 789 -14.97 12.63 -3.17
CA ARG A 789 -15.28 13.39 -4.38
C ARG A 789 -14.22 13.16 -5.48
N PHE A 790 -12.97 12.92 -5.09
CA PHE A 790 -11.90 12.53 -6.00
C PHE A 790 -12.19 11.16 -6.62
N ARG A 791 -12.55 10.19 -5.79
CA ARG A 791 -12.89 8.84 -6.26
C ARG A 791 -14.04 8.82 -7.24
N THR A 792 -15.10 9.57 -6.98
CA THR A 792 -16.26 9.66 -7.89
C THR A 792 -15.98 10.51 -9.13
N GLY A 793 -14.92 11.33 -9.12
CA GLY A 793 -14.57 12.27 -10.17
C GLY A 793 -15.33 13.62 -10.08
N GLU A 794 -16.03 13.88 -8.97
CA GLU A 794 -16.62 15.21 -8.70
C GLU A 794 -15.52 16.27 -8.49
N ALA A 795 -14.42 15.87 -7.83
CA ALA A 795 -13.25 16.71 -7.64
C ALA A 795 -12.01 15.99 -8.22
N PRO A 796 -11.78 16.08 -9.54
CA PRO A 796 -10.69 15.33 -10.19
C PRO A 796 -9.31 15.86 -9.89
N MET A 797 -9.19 16.99 -9.22
CA MET A 797 -7.95 17.52 -8.66
C MET A 797 -8.21 17.95 -7.22
N ILE A 798 -7.33 17.54 -6.30
CA ILE A 798 -7.44 17.87 -4.87
C ILE A 798 -6.08 18.22 -4.27
N ILE A 799 -6.07 19.15 -3.31
CA ILE A 799 -4.93 19.31 -2.39
C ILE A 799 -5.25 18.50 -1.12
N ALA A 800 -4.40 17.55 -0.81
CA ALA A 800 -4.50 16.71 0.38
C ALA A 800 -3.11 16.36 0.90
N ASP A 801 -3.04 15.90 2.14
CA ASP A 801 -1.81 15.36 2.72
C ASP A 801 -1.30 14.17 1.87
N TYR A 802 0.03 14.04 1.71
CA TYR A 802 0.60 12.97 0.89
C TYR A 802 0.20 11.56 1.39
N THR A 803 -0.11 11.40 2.67
CA THR A 803 -0.59 10.14 3.24
C THR A 803 -1.93 9.68 2.65
N THR A 804 -2.68 10.58 2.00
CA THR A 804 -3.88 10.25 1.22
C THR A 804 -3.58 9.25 0.08
N TYR A 805 -2.34 9.22 -0.41
CA TYR A 805 -1.86 8.18 -1.33
C TYR A 805 -2.15 6.77 -0.79
N ASN A 806 -1.83 6.53 0.47
CA ASN A 806 -2.03 5.23 1.11
C ASN A 806 -3.52 4.84 1.16
N ASN A 807 -4.38 5.83 1.44
CA ASN A 807 -5.82 5.63 1.46
C ASN A 807 -6.36 5.26 0.07
N PHE A 808 -5.90 5.92 -0.99
CA PHE A 808 -6.35 5.63 -2.36
C PHE A 808 -5.90 4.25 -2.85
N GLN A 809 -4.72 3.79 -2.47
CA GLN A 809 -4.25 2.44 -2.80
C GLN A 809 -5.21 1.35 -2.30
N VAL A 810 -5.87 1.57 -1.17
CA VAL A 810 -6.79 0.60 -0.57
C VAL A 810 -8.25 0.87 -0.90
N SER A 811 -8.67 2.15 -0.89
CA SER A 811 -10.08 2.50 -1.02
C SER A 811 -10.56 2.63 -2.46
N ALA A 812 -9.64 2.74 -3.43
CA ALA A 812 -9.96 2.99 -4.83
C ALA A 812 -9.18 2.07 -5.81
N PRO A 813 -9.28 0.74 -5.65
CA PRO A 813 -8.57 -0.22 -6.53
C PRO A 813 -9.05 -0.13 -7.98
N ASP A 814 -10.28 0.31 -8.19
CA ASP A 814 -10.88 0.61 -9.49
C ASP A 814 -10.18 1.75 -10.24
N LEU A 815 -9.44 2.60 -9.51
CA LEU A 815 -8.71 3.75 -10.08
C LEU A 815 -7.21 3.51 -10.21
N ARG A 816 -6.73 2.31 -9.99
CA ARG A 816 -5.29 2.01 -10.04
C ARG A 816 -4.70 2.41 -11.40
N GLY A 817 -3.62 3.20 -11.39
CA GLY A 817 -2.99 3.75 -12.59
C GLY A 817 -3.69 4.96 -13.22
N MET A 818 -4.94 5.29 -12.83
CA MET A 818 -5.74 6.40 -13.39
C MET A 818 -5.58 7.71 -12.65
N TRP A 819 -4.78 7.76 -11.61
CA TRP A 819 -4.48 8.95 -10.85
C TRP A 819 -2.99 9.10 -10.63
N GLY A 820 -2.59 10.27 -10.26
CA GLY A 820 -1.23 10.59 -9.89
C GLY A 820 -1.21 11.72 -8.87
N PHE A 821 -0.03 12.10 -8.43
CA PHE A 821 0.14 13.26 -7.59
C PHE A 821 1.43 14.02 -7.99
N ALA A 822 1.46 15.29 -7.67
CA ALA A 822 2.52 16.20 -8.00
C ALA A 822 2.77 17.16 -6.81
N PRO A 823 3.88 17.88 -6.78
CA PRO A 823 4.08 18.98 -5.84
C PRO A 823 2.90 19.95 -5.83
N VAL A 824 2.71 20.62 -4.70
CA VAL A 824 1.67 21.68 -4.61
C VAL A 824 1.92 22.78 -5.65
N PRO A 825 0.85 23.39 -6.20
CA PRO A 825 0.98 24.51 -7.13
C PRO A 825 1.83 25.64 -6.53
N ALA A 826 2.73 26.19 -7.32
CA ALA A 826 3.62 27.26 -6.90
C ALA A 826 2.97 28.64 -7.06
N THR A 827 3.43 29.61 -6.25
CA THR A 827 3.15 31.02 -6.44
C THR A 827 4.23 31.64 -7.34
N ILE A 828 3.80 32.35 -8.39
CA ILE A 828 4.72 33.12 -9.28
C ILE A 828 5.19 34.35 -8.52
N GLN A 829 6.50 34.45 -8.33
CA GLN A 829 7.14 35.59 -7.67
C GLN A 829 7.22 36.82 -8.61
N PRO A 830 7.39 38.04 -8.07
CA PRO A 830 7.53 39.24 -8.90
C PRO A 830 8.68 39.21 -9.92
N ASP A 831 9.71 38.43 -9.67
CA ASP A 831 10.86 38.21 -10.59
C ASP A 831 10.61 37.10 -11.61
N GLY A 832 9.44 36.45 -11.60
CA GLY A 832 9.06 35.36 -12.48
C GLY A 832 9.50 33.98 -12.01
N THR A 833 10.20 33.85 -10.87
CA THR A 833 10.54 32.55 -10.30
C THR A 833 9.32 31.89 -9.65
N LEU A 834 9.35 30.54 -9.55
CA LEU A 834 8.29 29.77 -8.94
C LEU A 834 8.66 29.41 -7.50
N ASN A 835 7.81 29.81 -6.54
CA ASN A 835 7.92 29.36 -5.16
C ASN A 835 6.91 28.26 -4.87
N GLY A 836 7.36 27.01 -4.88
CA GLY A 836 6.56 25.79 -4.60
C GLY A 836 6.77 25.23 -3.21
N VAL A 837 7.13 26.05 -2.23
CA VAL A 837 7.26 25.63 -0.83
C VAL A 837 5.92 25.13 -0.30
N ALA A 838 5.91 23.99 0.39
CA ALA A 838 4.78 23.53 1.16
C ALA A 838 5.05 23.62 2.67
N ALA A 839 4.03 23.89 3.45
CA ALA A 839 4.12 23.77 4.90
C ALA A 839 4.14 22.30 5.31
N SER A 840 4.86 21.96 6.40
CA SER A 840 4.89 20.61 6.94
C SER A 840 4.42 20.57 8.38
N HIS A 841 3.83 19.44 8.74
CA HIS A 841 3.45 19.06 10.10
C HIS A 841 4.35 17.95 10.61
N SER A 842 4.76 18.02 11.88
CA SER A 842 5.55 16.96 12.52
C SER A 842 4.83 16.46 13.77
N GLY A 843 4.74 15.13 13.90
CA GLY A 843 4.41 14.46 15.15
C GLY A 843 5.66 14.27 15.99
N ALA A 844 5.51 14.22 17.31
CA ALA A 844 6.61 14.27 18.24
C ALA A 844 6.73 13.01 19.11
N CYS A 845 7.97 12.67 19.49
CA CYS A 845 8.28 11.83 20.64
C CYS A 845 9.06 12.63 21.67
N ILE A 846 8.68 12.50 22.96
CA ILE A 846 9.16 13.34 24.05
C ILE A 846 9.61 12.53 25.26
N ILE A 847 10.53 13.10 26.02
CA ILE A 847 10.98 12.61 27.33
C ILE A 847 10.41 13.51 28.40
N MET A 848 9.72 12.94 29.38
CA MET A 848 9.17 13.73 30.49
C MET A 848 10.28 14.11 31.49
N GLU A 849 10.17 15.27 32.10
CA GLU A 849 11.25 15.79 32.95
C GLU A 849 11.51 14.94 34.21
N MET A 850 10.51 14.22 34.71
CA MET A 850 10.61 13.33 35.88
C MET A 850 11.10 11.91 35.56
N SER A 851 11.50 11.64 34.30
CA SER A 851 11.88 10.32 33.81
C SER A 851 13.31 9.89 34.21
N ASN A 852 13.61 8.59 34.01
CA ASN A 852 14.97 8.10 33.81
C ASN A 852 15.51 8.59 32.46
N LYS A 853 16.23 9.72 32.47
CA LYS A 853 16.56 10.49 31.26
C LYS A 853 17.51 9.74 30.34
N GLU A 854 18.46 9.02 30.89
CA GLU A 854 19.45 8.25 30.12
C GLU A 854 18.78 7.07 29.42
N ALA A 855 18.00 6.27 30.14
CA ALA A 855 17.26 5.14 29.55
C ALA A 855 16.20 5.63 28.54
N SER A 856 15.53 6.74 28.82
CA SER A 856 14.55 7.35 27.92
C SER A 856 15.21 7.89 26.65
N TRP A 857 16.42 8.47 26.76
CA TRP A 857 17.16 8.95 25.60
C TRP A 857 17.65 7.81 24.71
N GLU A 858 18.18 6.71 25.31
CA GLU A 858 18.51 5.50 24.56
C GLU A 858 17.30 4.95 23.79
N PHE A 859 16.11 5.00 24.43
CA PHE A 859 14.88 4.58 23.77
C PHE A 859 14.53 5.50 22.59
N LEU A 860 14.59 6.82 22.72
CA LEU A 860 14.29 7.75 21.64
C LEU A 860 15.27 7.60 20.46
N LYS A 861 16.56 7.43 20.76
CA LYS A 861 17.57 7.16 19.73
C LYS A 861 17.26 5.91 18.93
N TRP A 862 16.91 4.83 19.62
CA TRP A 862 16.53 3.57 18.99
C TRP A 862 15.22 3.72 18.21
N TRP A 863 14.19 4.33 18.80
CA TRP A 863 12.89 4.51 18.16
C TRP A 863 12.97 5.29 16.85
N THR A 864 13.78 6.36 16.85
CA THR A 864 13.93 7.23 15.67
C THR A 864 15.01 6.75 14.69
N SER A 865 15.64 5.59 14.94
CA SER A 865 16.65 5.04 14.02
C SER A 865 16.03 4.55 12.72
N THR A 866 16.82 4.56 11.65
CA THR A 866 16.39 4.10 10.33
C THR A 866 15.84 2.66 10.39
N GLU A 867 16.59 1.75 11.00
CA GLU A 867 16.20 0.34 11.11
C GLU A 867 14.85 0.18 11.80
N THR A 868 14.65 0.82 12.96
CA THR A 868 13.41 0.71 13.73
C THR A 868 12.22 1.30 12.98
N GLN A 869 12.41 2.48 12.35
CA GLN A 869 11.33 3.14 11.59
C GLN A 869 10.94 2.36 10.34
N VAL A 870 11.90 1.75 9.65
CA VAL A 870 11.63 0.85 8.51
C VAL A 870 10.87 -0.38 8.96
N MET A 871 11.31 -1.04 10.05
CA MET A 871 10.62 -2.21 10.59
C MET A 871 9.20 -1.87 11.03
N PHE A 872 9.03 -0.80 11.78
CA PHE A 872 7.71 -0.34 12.24
C PHE A 872 6.78 -0.04 11.06
N GLY A 873 7.26 0.69 10.06
CA GLY A 873 6.48 1.01 8.87
C GLY A 873 6.03 -0.24 8.10
N ARG A 874 6.92 -1.20 7.93
CA ARG A 874 6.63 -2.47 7.25
C ARG A 874 5.67 -3.35 8.03
N GLU A 875 5.85 -3.47 9.35
CA GLU A 875 4.94 -4.21 10.22
C GLU A 875 3.53 -3.62 10.18
N MET A 876 3.42 -2.30 10.25
CA MET A 876 2.14 -1.61 10.17
C MET A 876 1.46 -1.85 8.82
N GLU A 877 2.21 -1.72 7.72
CA GLU A 877 1.69 -1.97 6.37
C GLU A 877 1.24 -3.43 6.18
N SER A 878 1.96 -4.37 6.75
CA SER A 878 1.58 -5.78 6.71
C SER A 878 0.31 -6.09 7.48
N LEU A 879 0.23 -5.57 8.69
CA LEU A 879 -0.89 -5.86 9.59
C LEU A 879 -2.18 -5.23 9.08
N MET A 880 -2.13 -3.98 8.63
CA MET A 880 -3.29 -3.16 8.31
C MET A 880 -3.42 -2.80 6.83
N GLY A 881 -2.47 -3.22 5.99
CA GLY A 881 -2.39 -2.88 4.58
C GLY A 881 -1.67 -1.55 4.31
N SER A 882 -1.51 -1.19 3.03
CA SER A 882 -0.81 0.02 2.61
C SER A 882 -1.40 1.32 3.18
N ALA A 883 -2.67 1.33 3.59
CA ALA A 883 -3.29 2.47 4.28
C ALA A 883 -2.61 2.82 5.62
N ALA A 884 -1.93 1.87 6.24
CA ALA A 884 -1.24 2.06 7.51
C ALA A 884 0.25 2.40 7.37
N ARG A 885 0.71 2.70 6.15
CA ARG A 885 2.10 3.16 5.93
C ARG A 885 2.37 4.41 6.74
N VAL A 886 3.38 4.32 7.60
CA VAL A 886 3.70 5.39 8.56
C VAL A 886 4.41 6.55 7.87
N PRO A 887 4.01 7.81 8.08
CA PRO A 887 4.70 8.97 7.55
C PRO A 887 5.93 9.31 8.42
N THR A 888 6.94 8.42 8.43
CA THR A 888 8.14 8.61 9.24
C THR A 888 8.85 9.91 8.91
N ALA A 889 9.35 10.61 9.94
CA ALA A 889 10.19 11.79 9.79
C ALA A 889 11.66 11.46 9.48
N ASN A 890 12.09 10.21 9.66
CA ASN A 890 13.45 9.78 9.33
C ASN A 890 13.61 9.68 7.81
N LEU A 891 14.49 10.52 7.24
CA LEU A 891 14.71 10.68 5.79
C LEU A 891 15.14 9.38 5.11
N GLU A 892 16.07 8.67 5.72
CA GLU A 892 16.59 7.43 5.18
C GLU A 892 15.51 6.34 5.24
N ALA A 893 14.82 6.19 6.38
CA ALA A 893 13.71 5.25 6.51
C ALA A 893 12.59 5.57 5.52
N PHE A 894 12.25 6.84 5.31
CA PHE A 894 11.27 7.25 4.32
C PHE A 894 11.62 6.77 2.91
N SER A 895 12.92 6.84 2.53
CA SER A 895 13.41 6.35 1.24
C SER A 895 13.34 4.84 1.09
N MET A 896 13.38 4.10 2.21
CA MET A 896 13.34 2.63 2.27
C MET A 896 11.92 2.06 2.38
N LEU A 897 10.90 2.91 2.51
CA LEU A 897 9.51 2.47 2.42
C LEU A 897 9.17 2.07 0.98
N PRO A 898 8.17 1.19 0.79
CA PRO A 898 7.87 0.61 -0.51
C PRO A 898 7.13 1.57 -1.46
N TRP A 899 7.78 2.70 -1.82
CA TRP A 899 7.29 3.63 -2.84
C TRP A 899 7.67 3.16 -4.24
N PRO A 900 6.77 3.21 -5.24
CA PRO A 900 7.18 3.15 -6.65
C PRO A 900 8.16 4.28 -6.98
N ALA A 901 9.12 4.04 -7.89
CA ALA A 901 10.18 5.00 -8.17
C ALA A 901 9.66 6.38 -8.62
N ALA A 902 8.67 6.38 -9.55
CA ALA A 902 8.06 7.63 -10.03
C ALA A 902 7.32 8.39 -8.90
N ASP A 903 6.60 7.67 -8.04
CA ASP A 903 5.89 8.27 -6.91
C ASP A 903 6.86 8.83 -5.88
N TYR A 904 7.94 8.10 -5.59
CA TYR A 904 9.02 8.59 -4.72
C TYR A 904 9.72 9.83 -5.27
N ALA A 905 9.92 9.93 -6.59
CA ALA A 905 10.50 11.10 -7.20
C ALA A 905 9.64 12.37 -6.97
N ALA A 906 8.32 12.27 -7.15
CA ALA A 906 7.38 13.37 -6.88
C ALA A 906 7.35 13.75 -5.38
N LEU A 907 7.36 12.77 -4.48
CA LEU A 907 7.45 13.02 -3.04
C LEU A 907 8.76 13.72 -2.67
N ARG A 908 9.90 13.24 -3.18
CA ARG A 908 11.22 13.83 -2.94
C ARG A 908 11.31 15.26 -3.46
N GLU A 909 10.72 15.55 -4.61
CA GLU A 909 10.67 16.90 -5.16
C GLU A 909 9.98 17.86 -4.20
N GLN A 910 8.81 17.51 -3.67
CA GLN A 910 8.13 18.33 -2.67
C GLN A 910 8.89 18.37 -1.36
N PHE A 911 9.41 17.22 -0.90
CA PHE A 911 10.16 17.11 0.36
C PHE A 911 11.37 18.07 0.39
N SER A 912 12.04 18.29 -0.76
CA SER A 912 13.15 19.26 -0.86
C SER A 912 12.70 20.72 -0.70
N ARG A 913 11.40 20.99 -0.65
CA ARG A 913 10.79 22.32 -0.62
C ARG A 913 9.68 22.41 0.44
N ILE A 914 9.93 21.83 1.62
CA ILE A 914 9.00 21.93 2.74
C ILE A 914 9.53 22.89 3.80
N ARG A 915 8.59 23.41 4.61
CA ARG A 915 8.89 24.32 5.69
C ARG A 915 8.03 24.02 6.91
N GLY A 916 8.66 23.89 8.08
CA GLY A 916 7.96 23.68 9.36
C GLY A 916 7.22 24.91 9.84
N ILE A 917 6.13 24.71 10.56
CA ILE A 917 5.36 25.76 11.19
C ILE A 917 5.94 26.00 12.61
N PRO A 918 6.53 27.18 12.88
CA PRO A 918 7.16 27.43 14.16
C PRO A 918 6.14 27.53 15.31
N GLN A 919 6.53 27.06 16.47
CA GLN A 919 5.75 27.18 17.69
C GLN A 919 6.35 28.21 18.63
N VAL A 920 5.50 29.04 19.25
CA VAL A 920 5.90 30.08 20.20
C VAL A 920 4.99 30.05 21.42
N PRO A 921 5.39 30.65 22.58
CA PRO A 921 4.50 30.79 23.71
C PRO A 921 3.18 31.47 23.35
N GLY A 922 2.07 30.78 23.45
CA GLY A 922 0.76 31.24 22.96
C GLY A 922 0.47 30.94 21.47
N GLY A 923 1.40 30.34 20.73
CA GLY A 923 1.28 30.05 19.30
C GLY A 923 0.09 29.15 18.93
N TYR A 924 -0.28 28.22 19.83
CA TYR A 924 -1.49 27.37 19.66
C TYR A 924 -2.78 28.19 19.41
N PHE A 925 -2.77 29.47 19.72
CA PHE A 925 -3.88 30.40 19.51
C PHE A 925 -3.91 31.01 18.10
N SER A 926 -2.77 30.92 17.36
CA SER A 926 -2.60 31.61 16.07
C SER A 926 -3.53 31.06 15.02
N PHE A 927 -3.40 29.78 14.65
CA PHE A 927 -4.26 29.21 13.61
C PHE A 927 -5.74 29.20 13.99
N ARG A 928 -6.06 28.98 15.27
CA ARG A 928 -7.44 29.08 15.75
C ARG A 928 -8.08 30.44 15.41
N ASN A 929 -7.32 31.54 15.56
CA ASN A 929 -7.81 32.88 15.22
C ASN A 929 -7.80 33.16 13.72
N VAL A 930 -6.82 32.65 12.96
CA VAL A 930 -6.84 32.67 11.50
C VAL A 930 -8.09 31.94 10.97
N ASN A 931 -8.41 30.77 11.53
CA ASN A 931 -9.59 30.02 11.19
C ASN A 931 -10.90 30.75 11.54
N ASN A 932 -10.94 31.43 12.68
CA ASN A 932 -12.07 32.29 13.02
C ASN A 932 -12.24 33.45 12.03
N ALA A 933 -11.13 34.10 11.62
CA ALA A 933 -11.16 35.13 10.58
C ALA A 933 -11.66 34.55 9.24
N PHE A 934 -11.17 33.37 8.86
CA PHE A 934 -11.58 32.67 7.67
C PHE A 934 -13.11 32.43 7.62
N TYR A 935 -13.68 31.85 8.67
CA TYR A 935 -15.13 31.63 8.74
C TYR A 935 -15.93 32.94 8.80
N SER A 936 -15.39 33.98 9.42
CA SER A 936 -16.02 35.31 9.38
C SER A 936 -16.14 35.87 7.96
N VAL A 937 -15.14 35.64 7.10
CA VAL A 937 -15.13 36.15 5.72
C VAL A 937 -15.90 35.22 4.80
N THR A 938 -15.78 33.90 4.95
CA THR A 938 -16.27 32.92 3.96
C THR A 938 -17.69 32.41 4.24
N THR A 939 -18.29 32.69 5.42
CA THR A 939 -19.68 32.29 5.70
C THR A 939 -20.64 33.12 4.91
N PRO A 940 -21.56 32.52 4.12
CA PRO A 940 -22.52 33.23 3.33
C PRO A 940 -23.36 34.23 4.17
N PHE A 941 -23.61 35.37 3.62
CA PHE A 941 -24.32 36.46 4.30
C PHE A 941 -25.71 36.03 4.84
N GLU A 942 -26.39 35.14 4.12
CA GLU A 942 -27.71 34.60 4.47
C GLU A 942 -27.66 33.70 5.70
N GLU A 943 -26.53 32.99 5.92
CA GLU A 943 -26.33 32.08 7.04
C GLU A 943 -25.94 32.83 8.35
N LEU A 944 -25.52 34.10 8.19
CA LEU A 944 -25.12 34.89 9.35
C LEU A 944 -26.35 35.38 10.13
N PRO A 945 -26.26 35.41 11.49
CA PRO A 945 -27.26 36.05 12.32
C PRO A 945 -27.46 37.50 11.90
N ALA A 946 -28.72 38.03 11.90
CA ALA A 946 -29.06 39.37 11.41
C ALA A 946 -28.16 40.51 11.93
N ARG A 947 -27.67 40.40 13.19
CA ARG A 947 -26.73 41.34 13.79
C ARG A 947 -25.28 41.22 13.30
N ALA A 948 -24.92 40.12 12.65
CA ALA A 948 -23.58 39.84 12.13
C ALA A 948 -23.49 39.98 10.60
N ARG A 949 -24.56 40.43 9.94
CA ARG A 949 -24.63 40.61 8.50
C ARG A 949 -23.94 41.90 8.07
N ILE A 950 -22.63 41.93 8.21
CA ILE A 950 -21.76 43.03 7.76
C ILE A 950 -20.77 42.39 6.77
N GLU A 951 -20.58 43.01 5.62
CA GLU A 951 -19.53 42.62 4.68
C GLU A 951 -18.16 42.83 5.36
N ARG A 952 -17.34 41.83 5.40
CA ARG A 952 -16.07 41.81 6.13
C ARG A 952 -14.91 41.68 5.19
N SER A 953 -14.00 42.64 5.26
CA SER A 953 -12.75 42.60 4.51
C SER A 953 -11.80 41.58 5.10
N PRO A 954 -11.16 40.68 4.28
CA PRO A 954 -10.14 39.75 4.74
C PRO A 954 -9.04 40.44 5.55
N ARG A 955 -8.61 41.65 5.11
CA ARG A 955 -7.56 42.41 5.82
C ARG A 955 -8.02 42.81 7.23
N GLU A 956 -9.21 43.37 7.38
CA GLU A 956 -9.75 43.83 8.67
C GLU A 956 -9.92 42.64 9.63
N GLU A 957 -10.53 41.54 9.16
CA GLU A 957 -10.77 40.36 9.99
C GLU A 957 -9.47 39.73 10.48
N LEU A 958 -8.47 39.58 9.58
CA LEU A 958 -7.17 39.03 9.97
C LEU A 958 -6.47 39.97 10.96
N THR A 959 -6.43 41.28 10.71
CA THR A 959 -5.77 42.26 11.58
C THR A 959 -6.40 42.26 12.98
N ASP A 960 -7.72 42.22 13.08
CA ASP A 960 -8.42 42.13 14.37
C ASP A 960 -8.05 40.86 15.14
N LYS A 961 -7.88 39.74 14.43
CA LYS A 961 -7.47 38.47 15.07
C LYS A 961 -6.00 38.46 15.46
N VAL A 962 -5.14 39.11 14.69
CA VAL A 962 -3.70 39.24 15.04
C VAL A 962 -3.52 40.02 16.34
N ILE A 963 -4.38 41.02 16.64
CA ILE A 963 -4.37 41.67 17.93
C ILE A 963 -4.59 40.68 19.07
N LEU A 964 -5.58 39.78 18.93
CA LEU A 964 -5.88 38.77 19.94
C LEU A 964 -4.72 37.74 20.07
N ILE A 965 -4.11 37.37 18.94
CA ILE A 965 -2.94 36.50 18.95
C ILE A 965 -1.79 37.15 19.72
N ASN A 966 -1.51 38.41 19.44
CA ASN A 966 -0.44 39.16 20.10
C ASN A 966 -0.70 39.35 21.59
N ASP A 967 -1.94 39.54 22.00
CA ASP A 967 -2.29 39.62 23.43
C ASP A 967 -2.03 38.30 24.16
N GLU A 968 -2.33 37.15 23.51
CA GLU A 968 -2.04 35.82 24.08
C GLU A 968 -0.54 35.55 24.14
N ILE A 969 0.20 35.84 23.05
CA ILE A 969 1.66 35.71 23.03
C ILE A 969 2.29 36.53 24.16
N ARG A 970 1.91 37.82 24.28
CA ARG A 970 2.40 38.71 25.36
C ARG A 970 2.07 38.15 26.74
N TYR A 971 0.86 37.69 26.96
CA TYR A 971 0.44 37.09 28.20
C TYR A 971 1.26 35.86 28.59
N LYS A 972 1.45 34.92 27.63
CA LYS A 972 2.24 33.72 27.87
C LYS A 972 3.72 34.03 28.10
N ARG A 973 4.30 34.91 27.29
CA ARG A 973 5.69 35.35 27.49
C ARG A 973 5.90 35.96 28.85
N SER A 974 4.96 36.78 29.35
CA SER A 974 5.05 37.34 30.72
C SER A 974 4.96 36.27 31.81
N ILE A 975 4.14 35.22 31.64
CA ILE A 975 4.07 34.09 32.57
C ILE A 975 5.39 33.35 32.67
N PHE A 976 6.07 33.15 31.53
CA PHE A 976 7.33 32.43 31.44
C PHE A 976 8.58 33.32 31.66
N GLY A 977 8.40 34.59 31.97
CA GLY A 977 9.49 35.53 32.22
C GLY A 977 10.36 35.81 30.97
N LEU A 978 9.78 35.69 29.80
CA LEU A 978 10.45 35.94 28.53
C LEU A 978 10.35 37.43 28.12
N PRO A 979 11.32 37.98 27.38
CA PRO A 979 11.29 39.37 26.91
C PRO A 979 10.00 39.67 26.14
N LEU A 980 9.38 40.83 26.38
CA LEU A 980 8.20 41.26 25.66
C LEU A 980 8.60 42.07 24.42
N TYR A 981 7.71 42.14 23.43
CA TYR A 981 7.91 42.94 22.23
C TYR A 981 8.12 44.42 22.56
N GLY A 982 9.28 44.95 22.13
CA GLY A 982 9.62 46.36 22.37
C GLY A 982 10.35 46.65 23.69
N GLU A 983 10.68 45.63 24.49
CA GLU A 983 11.58 45.69 25.64
C GLU A 983 13.03 45.22 25.19
#